data_8dbd22607f21c11dcb4fda404c3e506b
#
_entry.id   8dbd22607f21c11dcb4fda404c3e506b
#
_cell.length_a   1.000
_cell.length_b   1.000
_cell.length_c   1.000
_cell.angle_alpha   90.00
_cell.angle_beta   90.00
_cell.angle_gamma   90.00
#
_symmetry.space_group_name_H-M   'P 1'
#
loop_
_entity.id
_entity.type
_entity.pdbx_description
1 polymer ?
#
loop_
_entity_poly.entity_id
_entity_poly.type
_entity_poly.pdbx_seq_one_letter_code
_entity_poly.pdbx_strand_id
1 'polypeptide(L)'
;MREPVEQGDGMSRRAVLAAGATAGIAAGIVAALGSGTAAEAAPPVAGAPGPAADWFAAPARSVRPRFRWWWPDGLVNTDEIAREVDQIADAGFGGAEIAAVHHSVKDKSVLDTAHHGWGSRPWRDGVEAALRRAARRGLTIDLTLGPSWPVAVPGVTPDDEAAAKELVHGRAALNGGATFQGPVPPPVHAPAAGVTRQRLLAVQAARVEPAYSTRKETGLDPSSVRDLTSTVAEDGTLTWTAPDTGEWTLISYWTRGSGQQPESGPHSAPAAYVVDHLDPAGTAAVTGFWERHLLTPTLRSLLKAAGGAFFEDSVELETDGLTWTPSLPDAFAKHTGRPLLPYLPALVLSDSNQVFAFEAQLTRQIRHDFWETFSELFNRHHVRALRDWAHSLGMTLRAQPYGLQTDAIESAAILDIPEGESLGFKNLDDFRCLAGGRDMAGHTVLSCEAGAYNGSAYSTTWDRFLRTMGGAYAAGVNQTVVHGFSYATAPGASWPGFAAFSPYNGGPGYGESWGPRQPSWQHVGDIAAYLGRVHGVLQSGTARADVAVFRQTGYAATGIGASWFTATGVPLGWTHQFLSGPLLDLPNATVSGGRLAPNGPAYKALFVEGDFFYSSTPTLATADARRLLTLAEAGLPIVLLGAFDQPLTPGVPDDGESDRLRELLARLLGLPHVTRITDKAAVGDALAGLGVTPDVRHATASTLLNAHRVTRDADFYYLCNGKHAETVKPPVAAIDHQVTLRHTRRTRGGTTIPYLLDPWTGEATRIARYTEDDGDVTVRVALRPGQVMIVALGRPGLFGDRNGAEPHVVDTDASEVLFDGRSLTVRSTEAGTRTTRLSSGRTVTTTVPSVPAPITPSRWQLDVDDRYPGSAPTRTDHVHRTLTLDTLLPWSGIPELADSAGIGRYRTTVDLPPGWTSAHGAHLELGQVSDTARVTVNGTGAPPLDRLHPVVDVGPLLRRGRNVIEVEVAIPLVNRLRVAQPAVFGAVARQDFGLVGPVRLVPYRQVTVG
;
A
#
# COMPACT_ATOMS: atom_id res chain seq x y z
N MET A 1 9.34 -32.37 -19.28
CA MET A 1 9.38 -32.59 -17.84
C MET A 1 8.28 -31.73 -17.26
N ARG A 2 7.28 -32.34 -16.67
CA ARG A 2 6.12 -31.65 -16.07
C ARG A 2 6.51 -31.29 -14.64
N GLU A 3 6.35 -30.01 -14.30
CA GLU A 3 6.46 -29.57 -12.91
C GLU A 3 5.30 -30.12 -12.06
N PRO A 4 5.52 -30.46 -10.81
CA PRO A 4 4.45 -30.95 -9.93
C PRO A 4 3.55 -29.80 -9.48
N VAL A 5 2.25 -30.07 -9.53
CA VAL A 5 1.20 -29.23 -8.94
C VAL A 5 1.29 -29.36 -7.43
N GLU A 6 1.68 -28.33 -6.72
CA GLU A 6 1.55 -28.26 -5.28
C GLU A 6 0.08 -28.11 -4.89
N GLN A 7 -0.43 -29.11 -4.21
CA GLN A 7 -1.63 -29.01 -3.40
C GLN A 7 -1.25 -28.28 -2.11
N GLY A 8 -1.73 -27.05 -1.96
CA GLY A 8 -1.62 -26.26 -0.75
C GLY A 8 -2.99 -26.13 -0.09
N ASP A 9 -3.24 -26.95 0.92
CA ASP A 9 -4.32 -26.73 1.88
C ASP A 9 -3.96 -25.56 2.80
N GLY A 10 -4.86 -24.60 2.97
CA GLY A 10 -4.79 -23.59 4.05
C GLY A 10 -4.29 -22.21 3.65
N MET A 11 -4.50 -21.76 2.42
CA MET A 11 -4.33 -20.33 2.12
C MET A 11 -5.59 -19.56 2.56
N SER A 12 -5.40 -18.47 3.31
CA SER A 12 -6.47 -17.51 3.57
C SER A 12 -7.09 -17.04 2.23
N ARG A 13 -8.37 -16.67 2.23
CA ARG A 13 -9.06 -16.16 1.03
C ARG A 13 -8.37 -14.99 0.32
N ARG A 14 -7.43 -14.30 0.96
CA ARG A 14 -6.48 -13.38 0.31
C ARG A 14 -5.89 -13.92 -0.99
N ALA A 15 -5.53 -15.20 -1.02
CA ALA A 15 -4.98 -15.82 -2.23
C ALA A 15 -6.06 -16.23 -3.24
N VAL A 16 -7.29 -16.49 -2.78
CA VAL A 16 -8.41 -16.90 -3.64
C VAL A 16 -9.08 -15.68 -4.28
N LEU A 17 -9.22 -14.57 -3.56
CA LEU A 17 -9.77 -13.31 -4.09
C LEU A 17 -8.87 -12.66 -5.14
N ALA A 18 -7.55 -12.79 -5.01
CA ALA A 18 -6.60 -12.35 -6.04
C ALA A 18 -6.70 -13.14 -7.36
N ALA A 19 -7.28 -14.34 -7.33
CA ALA A 19 -7.47 -15.17 -8.52
C ALA A 19 -8.89 -15.12 -9.11
N GLY A 20 -9.88 -14.60 -8.39
CA GLY A 20 -11.30 -14.62 -8.74
C GLY A 20 -11.91 -13.29 -9.19
N ALA A 21 -11.20 -12.18 -9.01
CA ALA A 21 -11.73 -10.84 -9.27
C ALA A 21 -11.62 -10.41 -10.74
N THR A 22 -12.11 -11.23 -11.64
CA THR A 22 -12.39 -10.80 -13.01
C THR A 22 -13.90 -10.84 -13.26
N ALA A 23 -14.66 -9.95 -12.64
CA ALA A 23 -15.95 -9.49 -13.16
C ALA A 23 -16.66 -8.57 -12.16
N GLY A 24 -16.74 -7.40 -12.45
CA GLY A 24 -17.47 -6.21 -12.39
C GLY A 24 -18.46 -5.91 -11.26
N ILE A 25 -18.91 -4.77 -11.08
CA ILE A 25 -20.01 -3.93 -11.59
C ILE A 25 -20.25 -2.66 -10.79
N ALA A 26 -20.80 -1.66 -11.47
CA ALA A 26 -20.99 -0.30 -11.07
C ALA A 26 -22.40 0.26 -10.92
N ALA A 27 -22.48 1.41 -10.41
CA ALA A 27 -23.23 2.68 -10.43
C ALA A 27 -24.62 2.70 -9.75
N GLY A 28 -25.03 3.76 -9.29
CA GLY A 28 -25.02 5.19 -9.18
C GLY A 28 -26.28 5.70 -8.52
N ILE A 29 -26.26 6.83 -7.80
CA ILE A 29 -27.48 7.39 -7.22
C ILE A 29 -27.58 8.84 -7.05
N VAL A 30 -28.81 9.35 -7.20
CA VAL A 30 -29.26 10.70 -6.95
C VAL A 30 -29.76 10.89 -5.52
N ALA A 31 -29.31 11.98 -4.92
CA ALA A 31 -29.59 12.43 -3.57
C ALA A 31 -31.06 12.73 -3.27
N ALA A 32 -31.46 12.47 -2.04
CA ALA A 32 -32.51 13.21 -1.36
C ALA A 32 -31.85 14.10 -0.30
N LEU A 33 -31.97 15.42 -0.52
CA LEU A 33 -31.49 16.46 0.40
C LEU A 33 -32.27 16.40 1.72
N GLY A 34 -31.61 15.98 2.78
CA GLY A 34 -31.99 16.35 4.12
C GLY A 34 -31.03 17.43 4.60
N SER A 35 -31.54 18.60 4.95
CA SER A 35 -30.80 19.72 5.48
C SER A 35 -30.08 19.32 6.78
N GLY A 36 -28.84 18.93 6.66
CA GLY A 36 -27.89 18.79 7.76
C GLY A 36 -26.93 19.96 7.73
N THR A 37 -26.83 20.67 8.82
CA THR A 37 -25.88 21.75 9.07
C THR A 37 -24.49 21.37 8.57
N ALA A 38 -23.87 22.27 7.81
CA ALA A 38 -22.50 22.16 7.37
C ALA A 38 -21.61 21.74 8.57
N ALA A 39 -21.03 20.54 8.49
CA ALA A 39 -19.95 20.18 9.38
C ALA A 39 -18.81 21.15 9.06
N GLU A 40 -18.41 21.97 10.01
CA GLU A 40 -17.18 22.73 9.95
C GLU A 40 -16.07 21.75 9.55
N ALA A 41 -15.44 22.02 8.42
CA ALA A 41 -14.22 21.33 8.02
C ALA A 41 -13.26 21.43 9.21
N ALA A 42 -12.69 20.32 9.62
CA ALA A 42 -11.63 20.33 10.61
C ALA A 42 -10.62 21.42 10.22
N PRO A 43 -10.15 22.24 11.17
CA PRO A 43 -9.26 23.33 10.84
C PRO A 43 -8.09 22.75 10.05
N PRO A 44 -7.68 23.37 8.93
CA PRO A 44 -6.54 22.90 8.17
C PRO A 44 -5.41 22.76 9.17
N VAL A 45 -4.79 21.58 9.24
CA VAL A 45 -3.56 21.36 10.00
C VAL A 45 -2.66 22.54 9.64
N ALA A 46 -2.30 23.33 10.63
CA ALA A 46 -1.60 24.60 10.47
C ALA A 46 -0.49 24.37 9.42
N GLY A 47 -0.54 25.17 8.35
CA GLY A 47 0.31 24.97 7.20
C GLY A 47 1.74 24.71 7.66
N ALA A 48 2.36 23.67 7.16
CA ALA A 48 3.73 23.33 7.51
C ALA A 48 4.56 24.61 7.46
N PRO A 49 5.36 24.91 8.48
CA PRO A 49 6.18 26.12 8.50
C PRO A 49 6.93 26.18 7.17
N GLY A 50 6.96 27.35 6.54
CA GLY A 50 7.74 27.55 5.32
C GLY A 50 9.16 27.05 5.55
N PRO A 51 9.86 26.49 4.55
CA PRO A 51 11.03 25.65 4.72
C PRO A 51 12.14 26.39 5.46
N ALA A 52 12.23 26.17 6.77
CA ALA A 52 13.51 26.25 7.44
C ALA A 52 14.37 25.13 6.80
N ALA A 53 15.65 25.42 6.45
CA ALA A 53 16.54 24.50 5.76
C ALA A 53 16.64 23.11 6.39
N ASP A 54 16.24 22.97 7.64
CA ASP A 54 16.43 21.79 8.47
C ASP A 54 15.29 20.74 8.39
N TRP A 55 14.12 21.08 7.82
CA TRP A 55 12.98 20.15 7.83
C TRP A 55 13.24 18.84 7.07
N PHE A 56 14.01 18.92 5.98
CA PHE A 56 14.38 17.74 5.20
C PHE A 56 15.48 16.94 5.91
N ALA A 57 16.51 17.60 6.46
CA ALA A 57 17.57 16.91 7.17
C ALA A 57 17.05 16.18 8.43
N ALA A 58 16.13 16.80 9.16
CA ALA A 58 15.55 16.30 10.40
C ALA A 58 14.02 16.35 10.37
N PRO A 59 13.36 15.42 9.65
CA PRO A 59 11.91 15.42 9.50
C PRO A 59 11.21 15.22 10.84
N ALA A 60 10.06 15.88 11.00
CA ALA A 60 9.22 15.77 12.19
C ALA A 60 8.86 14.32 12.50
N ARG A 61 8.67 13.99 13.78
CA ARG A 61 8.29 12.61 14.18
C ARG A 61 6.99 12.15 13.54
N SER A 62 6.04 13.02 13.31
CA SER A 62 4.73 12.70 12.72
C SER A 62 4.81 12.09 11.32
N VAL A 63 5.83 12.44 10.54
CA VAL A 63 6.03 11.91 9.17
C VAL A 63 6.96 10.68 9.13
N ARG A 64 7.57 10.30 10.25
CA ARG A 64 8.49 9.16 10.30
C ARG A 64 7.74 7.84 10.17
N PRO A 65 8.41 6.74 9.73
CA PRO A 65 7.79 5.43 9.64
C PRO A 65 7.30 4.94 11.00
N ARG A 66 6.37 4.01 10.98
CA ARG A 66 5.78 3.39 12.17
C ARG A 66 5.98 1.88 12.11
N PHE A 67 5.79 1.21 13.25
CA PHE A 67 5.70 -0.23 13.31
C PHE A 67 4.27 -0.69 13.59
N ARG A 68 3.88 -1.83 13.01
CA ARG A 68 2.84 -2.70 13.53
C ARG A 68 3.46 -3.50 14.67
N TRP A 69 2.90 -3.35 15.88
CA TRP A 69 3.48 -3.90 17.11
C TRP A 69 2.62 -5.03 17.63
N TRP A 70 3.10 -6.25 17.42
CA TRP A 70 2.38 -7.47 17.69
C TRP A 70 2.45 -7.86 19.14
N TRP A 71 1.28 -7.95 19.80
CA TRP A 71 1.16 -8.40 21.18
C TRP A 71 0.50 -9.76 21.28
N PRO A 72 0.91 -10.64 22.27
CA PRO A 72 0.17 -11.84 22.64
C PRO A 72 -1.00 -11.47 23.57
N ASP A 73 -1.98 -10.74 23.06
CA ASP A 73 -3.09 -10.15 23.81
C ASP A 73 -2.60 -9.32 25.01
N GLY A 74 -3.12 -9.58 26.23
CA GLY A 74 -2.73 -8.91 27.48
C GLY A 74 -1.60 -9.61 28.26
N LEU A 75 -0.96 -10.63 27.68
CA LEU A 75 0.24 -11.26 28.25
C LEU A 75 1.48 -10.39 28.09
N VAL A 76 1.38 -9.16 28.57
CA VAL A 76 2.44 -8.15 28.45
C VAL A 76 2.83 -7.60 29.83
N ASN A 77 4.05 -7.11 29.94
CA ASN A 77 4.59 -6.46 31.12
C ASN A 77 4.82 -4.97 30.85
N THR A 78 4.39 -4.10 31.76
CA THR A 78 4.43 -2.64 31.59
C THR A 78 5.85 -2.08 31.47
N ASP A 79 6.84 -2.69 32.14
CA ASP A 79 8.23 -2.26 32.06
C ASP A 79 8.84 -2.65 30.70
N GLU A 80 8.51 -3.85 30.22
CA GLU A 80 8.91 -4.29 28.89
C GLU A 80 8.27 -3.43 27.79
N ILE A 81 6.98 -3.13 27.91
CA ILE A 81 6.29 -2.19 27.00
C ILE A 81 7.00 -0.84 26.97
N ALA A 82 7.36 -0.28 28.13
CA ALA A 82 8.07 0.99 28.19
C ALA A 82 9.45 0.91 27.51
N ARG A 83 10.16 -0.22 27.67
CA ARG A 83 11.46 -0.50 27.04
C ARG A 83 11.33 -0.59 25.51
N GLU A 84 10.30 -1.29 25.01
CA GLU A 84 10.06 -1.43 23.58
C GLU A 84 9.67 -0.09 22.92
N VAL A 85 8.87 0.75 23.60
CA VAL A 85 8.63 2.13 23.15
C VAL A 85 9.93 2.93 23.05
N ASP A 86 10.85 2.77 24.02
CA ASP A 86 12.17 3.40 23.95
C ASP A 86 12.97 2.92 22.75
N GLN A 87 13.01 1.62 22.51
CA GLN A 87 13.70 1.04 21.36
C GLN A 87 13.19 1.59 20.02
N ILE A 88 11.86 1.69 19.87
CA ILE A 88 11.19 2.26 18.68
C ILE A 88 11.57 3.74 18.52
N ALA A 89 11.56 4.50 19.61
CA ALA A 89 11.93 5.92 19.62
C ALA A 89 13.40 6.15 19.27
N ASP A 90 14.30 5.36 19.88
CA ASP A 90 15.76 5.45 19.68
C ASP A 90 16.15 5.02 18.25
N ALA A 91 15.41 4.08 17.67
CA ALA A 91 15.54 3.69 16.26
C ALA A 91 15.06 4.77 15.28
N GLY A 92 14.45 5.87 15.76
CA GLY A 92 14.05 6.99 14.92
C GLY A 92 12.65 6.89 14.33
N PHE A 93 11.82 5.92 14.73
CA PHE A 93 10.43 5.78 14.29
C PHE A 93 9.51 6.82 14.94
N GLY A 94 8.36 7.08 14.29
CA GLY A 94 7.38 8.07 14.73
C GLY A 94 6.29 7.52 15.64
N GLY A 95 6.11 6.21 15.67
CA GLY A 95 5.06 5.58 16.45
C GLY A 95 4.95 4.07 16.22
N ALA A 96 3.94 3.47 16.83
CA ALA A 96 3.58 2.07 16.64
C ALA A 96 2.07 1.89 16.72
N GLU A 97 1.58 0.82 16.13
CA GLU A 97 0.22 0.33 16.20
C GLU A 97 0.17 -0.94 17.03
N ILE A 98 -0.63 -0.96 18.07
CA ILE A 98 -0.83 -2.16 18.90
C ILE A 98 -1.87 -3.05 18.23
N ALA A 99 -1.46 -4.26 17.85
CA ALA A 99 -2.32 -5.29 17.29
C ALA A 99 -2.09 -6.64 17.98
N ALA A 100 -3.16 -7.40 18.21
CA ALA A 100 -3.10 -8.70 18.87
C ALA A 100 -3.05 -9.81 17.81
N VAL A 101 -1.91 -10.47 17.66
CA VAL A 101 -1.73 -11.64 16.79
C VAL A 101 -0.76 -12.63 17.43
N HIS A 102 -1.12 -13.90 17.40
CA HIS A 102 -0.35 -14.96 18.06
C HIS A 102 -0.46 -16.33 17.33
N HIS A 103 -0.41 -16.32 16.00
CA HIS A 103 -0.46 -17.55 15.20
C HIS A 103 0.62 -18.56 15.58
N SER A 104 1.80 -18.09 16.00
CA SER A 104 2.90 -18.91 16.42
C SER A 104 2.65 -19.72 17.70
N VAL A 105 1.68 -19.30 18.53
CA VAL A 105 1.31 -19.99 19.75
C VAL A 105 0.32 -21.12 19.40
N LYS A 106 0.80 -22.35 19.37
CA LYS A 106 0.01 -23.53 18.97
C LYS A 106 -1.05 -23.90 20.00
N ASP A 107 -0.65 -23.97 21.27
CA ASP A 107 -1.58 -24.23 22.39
C ASP A 107 -2.17 -22.90 22.89
N LYS A 108 -3.35 -22.58 22.41
CA LYS A 108 -4.04 -21.32 22.80
C LYS A 108 -4.42 -21.28 24.27
N SER A 109 -4.48 -22.41 24.97
CA SER A 109 -4.80 -22.43 26.42
C SER A 109 -3.75 -21.72 27.27
N VAL A 110 -2.50 -21.67 26.82
CA VAL A 110 -1.42 -20.97 27.53
C VAL A 110 -1.54 -19.44 27.48
N LEU A 111 -2.39 -18.90 26.60
CA LEU A 111 -2.65 -17.45 26.51
C LEU A 111 -3.55 -16.94 27.64
N ASP A 112 -4.26 -17.84 28.34
CA ASP A 112 -5.16 -17.48 29.44
C ASP A 112 -6.07 -16.28 29.13
N THR A 113 -6.85 -16.41 28.06
CA THR A 113 -7.70 -15.34 27.53
C THR A 113 -8.73 -14.83 28.54
N ALA A 114 -9.04 -15.61 29.59
CA ALA A 114 -9.94 -15.19 30.67
C ALA A 114 -9.33 -14.04 31.50
N HIS A 115 -8.03 -14.07 31.75
CA HIS A 115 -7.34 -13.06 32.54
C HIS A 115 -6.48 -12.10 31.73
N HIS A 116 -5.95 -12.57 30.60
CA HIS A 116 -4.98 -11.85 29.77
C HIS A 116 -5.47 -11.61 28.33
N GLY A 117 -6.76 -11.86 28.04
CA GLY A 117 -7.29 -11.61 26.70
C GLY A 117 -7.25 -10.12 26.33
N TRP A 118 -7.47 -9.85 25.05
CA TRP A 118 -7.64 -8.50 24.54
C TRP A 118 -8.74 -7.74 25.30
N GLY A 119 -8.49 -6.49 25.63
CA GLY A 119 -9.40 -5.66 26.41
C GLY A 119 -9.43 -5.96 27.90
N SER A 120 -8.71 -6.99 28.39
CA SER A 120 -8.56 -7.28 29.82
C SER A 120 -7.84 -6.15 30.57
N ARG A 121 -7.85 -6.23 31.90
CA ARG A 121 -7.11 -5.24 32.71
C ARG A 121 -5.60 -5.23 32.39
N PRO A 122 -4.88 -6.38 32.31
CA PRO A 122 -3.48 -6.37 31.91
C PRO A 122 -3.24 -5.76 30.52
N TRP A 123 -4.11 -6.03 29.55
CA TRP A 123 -4.04 -5.40 28.24
C TRP A 123 -4.16 -3.87 28.31
N ARG A 124 -5.16 -3.36 29.08
CA ARG A 124 -5.34 -1.90 29.28
C ARG A 124 -4.17 -1.26 30.01
N ASP A 125 -3.66 -1.92 31.06
CA ASP A 125 -2.49 -1.45 31.80
C ASP A 125 -1.26 -1.34 30.85
N GLY A 126 -1.10 -2.30 29.94
CA GLY A 126 -0.08 -2.27 28.87
C GLY A 126 -0.28 -1.10 27.90
N VAL A 127 -1.51 -0.90 27.41
CA VAL A 127 -1.84 0.23 26.51
C VAL A 127 -1.58 1.58 27.21
N GLU A 128 -1.98 1.73 28.44
CA GLU A 128 -1.70 2.94 29.23
C GLU A 128 -0.19 3.15 29.42
N ALA A 129 0.58 2.09 29.67
CA ALA A 129 2.04 2.18 29.79
C ALA A 129 2.69 2.61 28.47
N ALA A 130 2.24 2.03 27.34
CA ALA A 130 2.68 2.41 26.00
C ALA A 130 2.42 3.90 25.71
N LEU A 131 1.19 4.37 25.91
CA LEU A 131 0.80 5.76 25.68
C LEU A 131 1.54 6.73 26.59
N ARG A 132 1.70 6.41 27.91
CA ARG A 132 2.48 7.23 28.84
C ARG A 132 3.94 7.36 28.42
N ARG A 133 4.54 6.26 27.94
CA ARG A 133 5.91 6.29 27.49
C ARG A 133 6.03 7.00 26.15
N ALA A 134 5.12 6.77 25.23
CA ALA A 134 5.05 7.44 23.93
C ALA A 134 4.92 8.97 24.08
N ALA A 135 4.04 9.45 24.97
CA ALA A 135 3.90 10.88 25.28
C ALA A 135 5.24 11.51 25.70
N ARG A 136 6.01 10.82 26.56
CA ARG A 136 7.34 11.29 27.00
C ARG A 136 8.40 11.28 25.91
N ARG A 137 8.26 10.36 24.94
CA ARG A 137 9.22 10.20 23.82
C ARG A 137 8.79 10.97 22.56
N GLY A 138 7.60 11.61 22.57
CA GLY A 138 7.03 12.30 21.41
C GLY A 138 6.63 11.36 20.28
N LEU A 139 6.22 10.13 20.60
CA LEU A 139 5.66 9.14 19.68
C LEU A 139 4.14 9.18 19.72
N THR A 140 3.51 8.58 18.71
CA THR A 140 2.08 8.26 18.73
C THR A 140 1.86 6.76 18.74
N ILE A 141 0.77 6.33 19.40
CA ILE A 141 0.33 4.93 19.42
C ILE A 141 -1.03 4.84 18.75
N ASP A 142 -1.12 3.99 17.75
CA ASP A 142 -2.36 3.62 17.09
C ASP A 142 -2.91 2.34 17.74
N LEU A 143 -4.23 2.18 17.74
CA LEU A 143 -4.90 1.05 18.38
C LEU A 143 -5.84 0.36 17.39
N THR A 144 -5.75 -0.97 17.25
CA THR A 144 -6.75 -1.74 16.52
C THR A 144 -8.10 -1.66 17.19
N LEU A 145 -9.17 -1.53 16.41
CA LEU A 145 -10.56 -1.45 16.91
C LEU A 145 -11.03 -2.72 17.60
N GLY A 146 -10.54 -3.86 17.15
CA GLY A 146 -10.74 -5.18 17.72
C GLY A 146 -9.40 -5.85 18.05
N PRO A 147 -9.40 -7.10 18.51
CA PRO A 147 -8.16 -7.81 18.83
C PRO A 147 -7.28 -8.04 17.61
N SER A 148 -7.88 -8.43 16.49
CA SER A 148 -7.23 -8.75 15.21
C SER A 148 -8.16 -8.28 14.07
N TRP A 149 -8.26 -9.00 12.98
CA TRP A 149 -9.14 -8.70 11.85
C TRP A 149 -9.98 -9.93 11.44
N PRO A 150 -11.15 -9.72 10.82
CA PRO A 150 -11.94 -8.47 10.78
C PRO A 150 -12.36 -8.00 12.16
N VAL A 151 -12.88 -6.77 12.26
CA VAL A 151 -13.28 -6.19 13.55
C VAL A 151 -14.27 -7.08 14.29
N ALA A 152 -13.90 -7.44 15.51
CA ALA A 152 -14.66 -8.30 16.41
C ALA A 152 -14.61 -7.71 17.82
N VAL A 153 -15.61 -7.98 18.64
CA VAL A 153 -15.59 -7.56 20.04
C VAL A 153 -16.14 -8.64 20.98
N PRO A 154 -15.63 -8.71 22.23
CA PRO A 154 -16.20 -9.60 23.24
C PRO A 154 -17.63 -9.23 23.56
N GLY A 155 -18.45 -10.26 23.87
CA GLY A 155 -19.83 -10.08 24.26
C GLY A 155 -20.82 -10.04 23.11
N VAL A 156 -20.38 -10.01 21.86
CA VAL A 156 -21.18 -10.33 20.69
C VAL A 156 -21.15 -11.85 20.51
N THR A 157 -22.30 -12.47 20.32
CA THR A 157 -22.45 -13.90 20.00
C THR A 157 -22.90 -14.05 18.55
N PRO A 158 -22.68 -15.20 17.89
CA PRO A 158 -23.09 -15.35 16.48
C PRO A 158 -24.57 -15.10 16.22
N ASP A 159 -25.43 -15.32 17.22
CA ASP A 159 -26.88 -15.14 17.10
C ASP A 159 -27.36 -13.71 17.39
N ASP A 160 -26.47 -12.80 17.81
CA ASP A 160 -26.82 -11.41 18.10
C ASP A 160 -27.08 -10.60 16.82
N GLU A 161 -27.89 -9.56 16.95
CA GLU A 161 -28.16 -8.62 15.87
C GLU A 161 -26.87 -7.98 15.34
N ALA A 162 -25.95 -7.65 16.21
CA ALA A 162 -24.67 -7.01 15.92
C ALA A 162 -23.62 -7.94 15.26
N ALA A 163 -23.84 -9.26 15.23
CA ALA A 163 -22.89 -10.19 14.64
C ALA A 163 -22.96 -10.19 13.11
N ALA A 164 -21.81 -10.44 12.46
CA ALA A 164 -21.76 -10.69 11.02
C ALA A 164 -22.68 -11.84 10.60
N LYS A 165 -23.39 -11.67 9.49
CA LYS A 165 -24.41 -12.61 9.02
C LYS A 165 -24.12 -13.09 7.62
N GLU A 166 -24.72 -14.25 7.31
CA GLU A 166 -24.72 -14.84 5.98
C GLU A 166 -26.11 -15.26 5.54
N LEU A 167 -26.31 -15.24 4.22
CA LEU A 167 -27.45 -15.85 3.54
C LEU A 167 -26.97 -17.14 2.89
N VAL A 168 -27.43 -18.27 3.41
CA VAL A 168 -27.19 -19.61 2.86
C VAL A 168 -28.42 -20.13 2.16
N HIS A 169 -28.29 -21.13 1.29
CA HIS A 169 -29.38 -21.69 0.54
C HIS A 169 -29.48 -23.21 0.69
N GLY A 170 -30.70 -23.70 0.54
CA GLY A 170 -30.99 -25.11 0.26
C GLY A 170 -31.62 -25.23 -1.13
N ARG A 171 -31.56 -26.39 -1.75
CA ARG A 171 -32.18 -26.61 -3.06
C ARG A 171 -32.73 -28.00 -3.24
N ALA A 172 -33.76 -28.13 -4.09
CA ALA A 172 -34.25 -29.40 -4.58
C ALA A 172 -34.61 -29.25 -6.07
N ALA A 173 -34.25 -30.24 -6.87
CA ALA A 173 -34.62 -30.29 -8.29
C ALA A 173 -35.92 -31.01 -8.48
N LEU A 174 -36.77 -30.55 -9.41
CA LEU A 174 -38.06 -31.18 -9.77
C LEU A 174 -38.20 -31.21 -11.29
N ASN A 175 -38.78 -32.27 -11.79
CA ASN A 175 -39.24 -32.30 -13.18
C ASN A 175 -40.60 -31.59 -13.30
N GLY A 176 -40.92 -31.08 -14.49
CA GLY A 176 -42.22 -30.51 -14.74
C GLY A 176 -43.35 -31.51 -14.41
N GLY A 177 -44.40 -31.01 -13.77
CA GLY A 177 -45.52 -31.80 -13.28
C GLY A 177 -45.27 -32.53 -11.93
N ALA A 178 -44.04 -32.58 -11.43
CA ALA A 178 -43.73 -33.24 -10.17
C ALA A 178 -44.17 -32.38 -8.97
N THR A 179 -44.62 -33.04 -7.89
CA THR A 179 -44.98 -32.37 -6.63
C THR A 179 -43.86 -32.55 -5.62
N PHE A 180 -43.37 -31.46 -5.11
CA PHE A 180 -42.56 -31.43 -3.87
C PHE A 180 -43.52 -31.50 -2.68
N GLN A 181 -43.25 -32.39 -1.74
CA GLN A 181 -43.98 -32.48 -0.48
C GLN A 181 -43.02 -32.87 0.63
N GLY A 182 -42.85 -31.99 1.62
CA GLY A 182 -41.97 -32.23 2.75
C GLY A 182 -41.38 -30.94 3.33
N PRO A 183 -40.41 -31.05 4.26
CA PRO A 183 -39.71 -29.89 4.80
C PRO A 183 -39.05 -29.10 3.68
N VAL A 184 -39.06 -27.77 3.78
CA VAL A 184 -38.27 -26.93 2.86
C VAL A 184 -36.81 -27.37 2.84
N PRO A 185 -36.12 -27.36 1.68
CA PRO A 185 -34.73 -27.81 1.59
C PRO A 185 -33.86 -27.15 2.66
N PRO A 186 -33.13 -27.90 3.50
CA PRO A 186 -32.23 -27.32 4.48
C PRO A 186 -31.03 -26.68 3.78
N PRO A 187 -30.34 -25.76 4.46
CA PRO A 187 -29.08 -25.19 3.94
C PRO A 187 -28.08 -26.27 3.53
N VAL A 188 -27.36 -26.04 2.43
CA VAL A 188 -26.32 -26.98 1.94
C VAL A 188 -25.10 -27.01 2.87
N HIS A 189 -24.88 -25.95 3.64
CA HIS A 189 -23.82 -25.86 4.64
C HIS A 189 -24.38 -25.91 6.06
N ALA A 190 -23.74 -26.68 6.93
CA ALA A 190 -24.04 -26.69 8.35
C ALA A 190 -23.69 -25.32 8.98
N PRO A 191 -24.37 -24.89 10.05
CA PRO A 191 -24.00 -23.66 10.72
C PRO A 191 -22.62 -23.79 11.39
N ALA A 192 -21.89 -22.69 11.44
CA ALA A 192 -20.62 -22.59 12.14
C ALA A 192 -20.80 -22.79 13.66
N ALA A 193 -19.74 -23.12 14.37
CA ALA A 193 -19.77 -23.32 15.80
C ALA A 193 -20.30 -22.07 16.53
N GLY A 194 -21.23 -22.28 17.48
CA GLY A 194 -21.87 -21.20 18.24
C GLY A 194 -23.09 -20.58 17.58
N VAL A 195 -23.35 -20.86 16.31
CA VAL A 195 -24.60 -20.45 15.63
C VAL A 195 -25.71 -21.44 16.00
N THR A 196 -26.71 -20.96 16.69
CA THR A 196 -27.85 -21.80 17.16
C THR A 196 -29.17 -21.43 16.51
N ARG A 197 -29.24 -20.28 15.86
CA ARG A 197 -30.44 -19.78 15.19
C ARG A 197 -30.21 -19.62 13.70
N GLN A 198 -31.19 -20.07 12.92
CA GLN A 198 -31.31 -19.72 11.51
C GLN A 198 -32.76 -19.41 11.19
N ARG A 199 -32.97 -18.45 10.31
CA ARG A 199 -34.29 -17.99 9.93
C ARG A 199 -34.51 -18.20 8.44
N LEU A 200 -35.61 -18.83 8.07
CA LEU A 200 -36.06 -18.87 6.69
C LEU A 200 -36.44 -17.46 6.24
N LEU A 201 -35.75 -16.96 5.22
CA LEU A 201 -36.02 -15.66 4.61
C LEU A 201 -37.06 -15.77 3.51
N ALA A 202 -36.86 -16.73 2.59
CA ALA A 202 -37.74 -16.95 1.45
C ALA A 202 -37.62 -18.38 0.92
N VAL A 203 -38.66 -18.82 0.20
CA VAL A 203 -38.65 -20.02 -0.63
C VAL A 203 -39.08 -19.62 -2.04
N GLN A 204 -38.31 -19.99 -3.04
CA GLN A 204 -38.61 -19.69 -4.42
C GLN A 204 -38.50 -20.93 -5.30
N ALA A 205 -39.24 -20.94 -6.37
CA ALA A 205 -39.09 -21.92 -7.44
C ALA A 205 -38.76 -21.18 -8.74
N ALA A 206 -37.86 -21.73 -9.52
CA ALA A 206 -37.49 -21.18 -10.83
C ALA A 206 -37.24 -22.31 -11.82
N ARG A 207 -37.65 -22.09 -13.09
CA ARG A 207 -37.37 -23.00 -14.16
C ARG A 207 -35.92 -22.92 -14.59
N VAL A 208 -35.30 -24.07 -14.76
CA VAL A 208 -33.95 -24.19 -15.31
C VAL A 208 -33.97 -23.81 -16.80
N GLU A 209 -33.07 -22.90 -17.17
CA GLU A 209 -32.88 -22.46 -18.55
C GLU A 209 -31.44 -22.80 -18.97
N PRO A 210 -31.25 -23.92 -19.68
CA PRO A 210 -29.89 -24.38 -20.05
C PRO A 210 -29.09 -23.37 -20.87
N ALA A 211 -29.78 -22.50 -21.64
CA ALA A 211 -29.11 -21.46 -22.42
C ALA A 211 -28.40 -20.42 -21.58
N TYR A 212 -28.77 -20.24 -20.31
CA TYR A 212 -28.15 -19.33 -19.36
C TYR A 212 -27.12 -20.02 -18.44
N SER A 213 -27.04 -21.35 -18.54
CA SER A 213 -26.09 -22.12 -17.70
C SER A 213 -24.64 -21.92 -18.14
N THR A 214 -23.75 -21.83 -17.17
CA THR A 214 -22.30 -21.85 -17.36
C THR A 214 -21.73 -23.18 -16.86
N ARG A 215 -20.44 -23.37 -16.99
CA ARG A 215 -19.79 -24.56 -16.40
C ARG A 215 -19.89 -24.63 -14.87
N LYS A 216 -20.15 -23.48 -14.20
CA LYS A 216 -20.20 -23.37 -12.75
C LYS A 216 -21.58 -23.02 -12.21
N GLU A 217 -22.42 -22.37 -12.99
CA GLU A 217 -23.70 -21.83 -12.57
C GLU A 217 -24.85 -22.48 -13.33
N THR A 218 -25.93 -22.81 -12.62
CA THR A 218 -27.20 -23.28 -13.23
C THR A 218 -27.98 -22.07 -13.71
N GLY A 219 -28.29 -22.03 -15.01
CA GLY A 219 -29.11 -20.98 -15.60
C GLY A 219 -30.56 -21.11 -15.19
N LEU A 220 -31.21 -20.01 -14.88
CA LEU A 220 -32.62 -19.93 -14.50
C LEU A 220 -33.35 -18.89 -15.36
N ASP A 221 -34.60 -19.16 -15.69
CA ASP A 221 -35.49 -18.20 -16.36
C ASP A 221 -36.03 -17.17 -15.33
N PRO A 222 -35.64 -15.90 -15.42
CA PRO A 222 -36.07 -14.88 -14.46
C PRO A 222 -37.58 -14.66 -14.45
N SER A 223 -38.27 -14.87 -15.58
CA SER A 223 -39.71 -14.71 -15.69
C SER A 223 -40.49 -15.83 -14.96
N SER A 224 -39.84 -16.94 -14.73
CA SER A 224 -40.43 -18.12 -14.07
C SER A 224 -40.32 -18.09 -12.55
N VAL A 225 -39.55 -17.17 -11.97
CA VAL A 225 -39.37 -17.08 -10.51
C VAL A 225 -40.70 -16.91 -9.81
N ARG A 226 -40.99 -17.79 -8.87
CA ARG A 226 -42.21 -17.79 -8.04
C ARG A 226 -41.80 -17.71 -6.57
N ASP A 227 -42.32 -16.76 -5.85
CA ASP A 227 -42.20 -16.71 -4.39
C ASP A 227 -43.24 -17.67 -3.78
N LEU A 228 -42.74 -18.64 -3.05
CA LEU A 228 -43.54 -19.65 -2.35
C LEU A 228 -43.50 -19.47 -0.83
N THR A 229 -42.87 -18.41 -0.35
CA THR A 229 -42.64 -18.19 1.09
C THR A 229 -43.93 -18.25 1.90
N SER A 230 -45.00 -17.62 1.44
CA SER A 230 -46.30 -17.63 2.11
C SER A 230 -47.04 -18.96 2.06
N THR A 231 -46.56 -19.91 1.26
CA THR A 231 -47.18 -21.26 1.17
C THR A 231 -46.46 -22.29 2.05
N VAL A 232 -45.38 -21.91 2.71
CA VAL A 232 -44.71 -22.73 3.72
C VAL A 232 -45.59 -22.78 4.97
N ALA A 233 -45.90 -23.98 5.41
CA ALA A 233 -46.69 -24.20 6.62
C ALA A 233 -45.90 -23.85 7.90
N GLU A 234 -46.56 -23.63 9.03
CA GLU A 234 -45.95 -23.29 10.31
C GLU A 234 -44.93 -24.33 10.80
N ASP A 235 -45.12 -25.59 10.40
CA ASP A 235 -44.17 -26.68 10.71
C ASP A 235 -42.95 -26.74 9.77
N GLY A 236 -42.82 -25.79 8.86
CA GLY A 236 -41.73 -25.72 7.91
C GLY A 236 -41.88 -26.63 6.70
N THR A 237 -43.03 -27.21 6.48
CA THR A 237 -43.30 -28.05 5.32
C THR A 237 -43.88 -27.25 4.16
N LEU A 238 -43.60 -27.71 2.93
CA LEU A 238 -44.08 -27.13 1.69
C LEU A 238 -44.68 -28.24 0.82
N THR A 239 -45.83 -27.94 0.23
CA THR A 239 -46.38 -28.73 -0.86
C THR A 239 -46.53 -27.82 -2.08
N TRP A 240 -45.80 -28.15 -3.15
CA TRP A 240 -45.81 -27.38 -4.40
C TRP A 240 -45.64 -28.28 -5.60
N THR A 241 -46.47 -28.07 -6.62
CA THR A 241 -46.38 -28.80 -7.89
C THR A 241 -45.75 -27.91 -8.95
N ALA A 242 -44.64 -28.37 -9.54
CA ALA A 242 -44.00 -27.69 -10.64
C ALA A 242 -44.93 -27.64 -11.87
N PRO A 243 -44.91 -26.55 -12.64
CA PRO A 243 -45.62 -26.52 -13.93
C PRO A 243 -45.19 -27.65 -14.86
N ASP A 244 -46.03 -28.05 -15.78
CA ASP A 244 -45.97 -29.33 -16.54
C ASP A 244 -44.72 -29.45 -17.48
N THR A 245 -43.93 -28.42 -17.64
CA THR A 245 -42.81 -28.42 -18.58
C THR A 245 -41.47 -27.98 -17.93
N GLY A 246 -40.40 -28.60 -18.41
CA GLY A 246 -39.04 -28.26 -18.09
C GLY A 246 -38.55 -28.81 -16.73
N GLU A 247 -37.34 -28.48 -16.38
CA GLU A 247 -36.75 -28.72 -15.06
C GLU A 247 -36.96 -27.49 -14.19
N TRP A 248 -37.22 -27.70 -12.93
CA TRP A 248 -37.42 -26.66 -11.92
C TRP A 248 -36.46 -26.86 -10.77
N THR A 249 -36.04 -25.77 -10.17
CA THR A 249 -35.32 -25.80 -8.91
C THR A 249 -36.11 -25.05 -7.84
N LEU A 250 -36.29 -25.70 -6.70
CA LEU A 250 -36.82 -25.09 -5.49
C LEU A 250 -35.64 -24.62 -4.68
N ILE A 251 -35.66 -23.38 -4.25
CA ILE A 251 -34.56 -22.75 -3.53
C ILE A 251 -35.11 -22.17 -2.23
N SER A 252 -34.53 -22.54 -1.11
CA SER A 252 -34.79 -21.93 0.19
C SER A 252 -33.64 -21.05 0.59
N TYR A 253 -33.90 -19.91 1.19
CA TYR A 253 -32.93 -18.95 1.63
C TYR A 253 -33.02 -18.80 3.15
N TRP A 254 -31.85 -18.94 3.81
CA TRP A 254 -31.79 -18.91 5.26
C TRP A 254 -30.77 -17.87 5.72
N THR A 255 -31.15 -17.02 6.65
CA THR A 255 -30.26 -16.08 7.31
C THR A 255 -29.82 -16.60 8.67
N ARG A 256 -28.55 -16.43 8.97
CA ARG A 256 -27.93 -16.81 10.25
C ARG A 256 -26.67 -16.01 10.51
N GLY A 257 -26.12 -16.09 11.73
CA GLY A 257 -24.80 -15.57 12.01
C GLY A 257 -23.71 -16.33 11.25
N SER A 258 -22.63 -15.66 10.84
CA SER A 258 -21.50 -16.32 10.19
C SER A 258 -20.68 -17.18 11.16
N GLY A 259 -20.70 -16.86 12.46
CA GLY A 259 -19.88 -17.53 13.47
C GLY A 259 -18.38 -17.22 13.35
N GLN A 260 -18.00 -16.28 12.49
CA GLN A 260 -16.59 -15.93 12.28
C GLN A 260 -15.99 -15.29 13.54
N GLN A 261 -14.81 -15.77 13.90
CA GLN A 261 -13.95 -15.17 14.91
C GLN A 261 -12.83 -14.36 14.22
N PRO A 262 -12.19 -13.42 14.93
CA PRO A 262 -11.05 -12.71 14.38
C PRO A 262 -9.88 -13.66 14.13
N GLU A 263 -8.96 -13.24 13.29
CA GLU A 263 -7.77 -14.01 12.91
C GLU A 263 -6.94 -14.39 14.14
N SER A 264 -6.35 -15.58 14.15
CA SER A 264 -5.66 -16.27 15.25
C SER A 264 -6.50 -16.72 16.44
N GLY A 265 -7.82 -16.54 16.45
CA GLY A 265 -8.74 -17.14 17.41
C GLY A 265 -9.53 -16.15 18.26
N PRO A 266 -10.13 -16.57 19.39
CA PRO A 266 -11.12 -15.77 20.12
C PRO A 266 -10.55 -14.53 20.80
N HIS A 267 -9.25 -14.46 21.11
CA HIS A 267 -8.53 -13.39 21.81
C HIS A 267 -9.05 -12.98 23.19
N SER A 268 -10.22 -13.43 23.58
CA SER A 268 -10.89 -13.03 24.83
C SER A 268 -11.80 -14.15 25.36
N ALA A 269 -12.22 -14.01 26.61
CA ALA A 269 -13.27 -14.82 27.21
C ALA A 269 -14.29 -13.88 27.88
N PRO A 270 -15.57 -13.82 27.42
CA PRO A 270 -16.10 -14.62 26.29
C PRO A 270 -15.40 -14.31 24.97
N ALA A 271 -15.48 -15.26 24.03
CA ALA A 271 -14.88 -15.13 22.69
C ALA A 271 -15.38 -13.88 21.97
N ALA A 272 -14.49 -13.22 21.23
CA ALA A 272 -14.87 -12.16 20.31
C ALA A 272 -15.40 -12.77 19.01
N TYR A 273 -16.46 -12.20 18.47
CA TYR A 273 -17.00 -12.54 17.16
C TYR A 273 -17.05 -11.30 16.27
N VAL A 274 -16.91 -11.54 14.97
CA VAL A 274 -16.93 -10.49 13.95
C VAL A 274 -18.29 -9.82 13.91
N VAL A 275 -18.30 -8.48 13.86
CA VAL A 275 -19.51 -7.68 13.85
C VAL A 275 -20.08 -7.50 12.44
N ASP A 276 -21.36 -7.14 12.35
CA ASP A 276 -22.00 -6.77 11.09
C ASP A 276 -21.48 -5.41 10.61
N HIS A 277 -20.67 -5.39 9.53
CA HIS A 277 -20.12 -4.18 8.95
C HIS A 277 -21.11 -3.38 8.09
N LEU A 278 -22.32 -3.89 7.91
CA LEU A 278 -23.35 -3.27 7.06
C LEU A 278 -24.49 -2.65 7.86
N ASP A 279 -24.57 -2.97 9.17
CA ASP A 279 -25.66 -2.55 10.04
C ASP A 279 -25.14 -1.65 11.17
N PRO A 280 -25.89 -0.59 11.54
CA PRO A 280 -25.52 0.25 12.68
C PRO A 280 -25.28 -0.50 13.99
N ALA A 281 -25.98 -1.64 14.19
CA ALA A 281 -25.83 -2.45 15.42
C ALA A 281 -24.42 -3.00 15.57
N GLY A 282 -23.78 -3.41 14.46
CA GLY A 282 -22.39 -3.90 14.50
C GLY A 282 -21.40 -2.81 14.93
N THR A 283 -21.45 -1.66 14.30
CA THR A 283 -20.60 -0.51 14.68
C THR A 283 -20.90 -0.02 16.10
N ALA A 284 -22.19 -0.01 16.52
CA ALA A 284 -22.58 0.34 17.88
C ALA A 284 -22.04 -0.67 18.91
N ALA A 285 -21.92 -1.95 18.56
CA ALA A 285 -21.31 -2.94 19.43
C ALA A 285 -19.82 -2.64 19.65
N VAL A 286 -19.07 -2.30 18.59
CA VAL A 286 -17.66 -1.93 18.67
C VAL A 286 -17.48 -0.68 19.54
N THR A 287 -18.10 0.42 19.15
CA THR A 287 -17.96 1.71 19.86
C THR A 287 -18.48 1.60 21.30
N GLY A 288 -19.60 0.91 21.49
CA GLY A 288 -20.16 0.66 22.82
C GLY A 288 -19.26 -0.20 23.71
N PHE A 289 -18.54 -1.16 23.16
CA PHE A 289 -17.56 -1.94 23.93
C PHE A 289 -16.41 -1.04 24.41
N TRP A 290 -15.83 -0.23 23.51
CA TRP A 290 -14.81 0.74 23.86
C TRP A 290 -15.28 1.72 24.93
N GLU A 291 -16.47 2.29 24.78
CA GLU A 291 -17.04 3.28 25.71
C GLU A 291 -17.28 2.71 27.11
N ARG A 292 -17.80 1.48 27.20
CA ARG A 292 -18.18 0.87 28.48
C ARG A 292 -17.03 0.18 29.20
N HIS A 293 -16.08 -0.40 28.46
CA HIS A 293 -15.11 -1.34 29.02
C HIS A 293 -13.66 -0.87 28.93
N LEU A 294 -13.30 -0.05 27.93
CA LEU A 294 -11.91 0.31 27.68
C LEU A 294 -11.59 1.76 27.99
N LEU A 295 -12.45 2.70 27.63
CA LEU A 295 -12.20 4.14 27.70
C LEU A 295 -12.37 4.70 29.10
N THR A 296 -11.43 4.39 30.00
CA THR A 296 -11.34 5.04 31.32
C THR A 296 -11.01 6.54 31.17
N PRO A 297 -11.28 7.39 32.18
CA PRO A 297 -10.84 8.79 32.15
C PRO A 297 -9.32 8.93 31.92
N THR A 298 -8.54 8.01 32.47
CA THR A 298 -7.08 7.95 32.27
C THR A 298 -6.75 7.66 30.81
N LEU A 299 -7.33 6.61 30.22
CA LEU A 299 -7.07 6.24 28.83
C LEU A 299 -7.47 7.36 27.87
N ARG A 300 -8.65 8.00 28.08
CA ARG A 300 -9.07 9.16 27.25
C ARG A 300 -8.06 10.31 27.31
N SER A 301 -7.50 10.61 28.50
CA SER A 301 -6.46 11.63 28.63
C SER A 301 -5.17 11.26 27.89
N LEU A 302 -4.78 9.99 27.96
CA LEU A 302 -3.58 9.49 27.29
C LEU A 302 -3.73 9.43 25.78
N LEU A 303 -4.91 9.06 25.25
CA LEU A 303 -5.21 9.12 23.83
C LEU A 303 -5.06 10.53 23.27
N LYS A 304 -5.56 11.56 24.00
CA LYS A 304 -5.33 12.96 23.60
C LYS A 304 -3.86 13.37 23.61
N ALA A 305 -3.03 12.75 24.45
CA ALA A 305 -1.62 13.11 24.59
C ALA A 305 -0.70 12.39 23.60
N ALA A 306 -1.01 11.16 23.26
CA ALA A 306 -0.15 10.30 22.43
C ALA A 306 -0.91 9.31 21.54
N GLY A 307 -2.22 9.36 21.44
CA GLY A 307 -2.99 8.60 20.48
C GLY A 307 -2.80 9.16 19.06
N GLY A 308 -2.80 8.28 18.07
CA GLY A 308 -2.75 8.64 16.66
C GLY A 308 -4.05 8.28 15.96
N ALA A 309 -4.21 7.04 15.57
CA ALA A 309 -5.39 6.52 14.89
C ALA A 309 -5.99 5.32 15.64
N PHE A 310 -7.31 5.16 15.51
CA PHE A 310 -7.87 3.81 15.54
C PHE A 310 -7.61 3.15 14.19
N PHE A 311 -7.30 1.88 14.22
CA PHE A 311 -6.97 1.10 13.03
C PHE A 311 -7.93 -0.07 12.82
N GLU A 312 -8.31 -0.26 11.58
CA GLU A 312 -9.00 -1.45 11.09
C GLU A 312 -8.21 -2.04 9.94
N ASP A 313 -7.88 -3.32 10.05
CA ASP A 313 -7.22 -4.09 9.00
C ASP A 313 -8.20 -4.45 7.88
N SER A 314 -7.76 -5.20 6.88
CA SER A 314 -8.59 -5.61 5.75
C SER A 314 -9.87 -6.33 6.20
N VAL A 315 -10.98 -6.01 5.53
CA VAL A 315 -12.30 -6.53 5.87
C VAL A 315 -12.48 -7.90 5.21
N GLU A 316 -12.02 -8.94 5.89
CA GLU A 316 -12.03 -10.32 5.39
C GLU A 316 -13.21 -11.09 5.98
N LEU A 317 -14.42 -10.77 5.54
CA LEU A 317 -15.62 -11.52 5.97
C LEU A 317 -15.66 -12.90 5.34
N GLU A 318 -15.60 -13.92 6.17
CA GLU A 318 -15.66 -15.31 5.76
C GLU A 318 -17.07 -15.88 6.00
N THR A 319 -17.74 -16.25 4.93
CA THR A 319 -19.09 -16.79 4.94
C THR A 319 -19.18 -18.00 3.99
N ASP A 320 -19.96 -19.02 4.36
CA ASP A 320 -20.24 -20.13 3.46
C ASP A 320 -21.20 -19.74 2.35
N GLY A 321 -22.06 -18.74 2.61
CA GLY A 321 -23.00 -18.17 1.68
C GLY A 321 -22.69 -16.73 1.30
N LEU A 322 -23.72 -15.98 0.97
CA LEU A 322 -23.63 -14.55 0.66
C LEU A 322 -23.55 -13.75 1.96
N THR A 323 -22.59 -12.83 2.08
CA THR A 323 -22.58 -11.88 3.20
C THR A 323 -23.89 -11.10 3.24
N TRP A 324 -24.48 -10.99 4.42
CA TRP A 324 -25.85 -10.52 4.58
C TRP A 324 -26.01 -9.57 5.77
N THR A 325 -27.01 -8.70 5.67
CA THR A 325 -27.57 -7.98 6.82
C THR A 325 -29.08 -7.90 6.71
N PRO A 326 -29.83 -7.86 7.83
CA PRO A 326 -31.29 -7.81 7.80
C PRO A 326 -31.88 -6.62 7.04
N SER A 327 -31.22 -5.46 7.07
CA SER A 327 -31.65 -4.24 6.39
C SER A 327 -31.40 -4.22 4.88
N LEU A 328 -30.67 -5.20 4.35
CA LEU A 328 -30.24 -5.22 2.95
C LEU A 328 -31.39 -5.22 1.93
N PRO A 329 -32.51 -5.96 2.10
CA PRO A 329 -33.64 -5.90 1.17
C PRO A 329 -34.25 -4.50 1.04
N ASP A 330 -34.42 -3.81 2.16
CA ASP A 330 -34.98 -2.46 2.20
C ASP A 330 -34.00 -1.43 1.60
N ALA A 331 -32.72 -1.58 1.91
CA ALA A 331 -31.67 -0.75 1.34
C ALA A 331 -31.58 -0.91 -0.17
N PHE A 332 -31.62 -2.15 -0.67
CA PHE A 332 -31.64 -2.45 -2.10
C PHE A 332 -32.87 -1.84 -2.79
N ALA A 333 -34.04 -2.00 -2.19
CA ALA A 333 -35.28 -1.44 -2.75
C ALA A 333 -35.24 0.10 -2.77
N LYS A 334 -34.67 0.72 -1.74
CA LYS A 334 -34.47 2.17 -1.68
C LYS A 334 -33.46 2.65 -2.73
N HIS A 335 -32.40 1.88 -2.94
CA HIS A 335 -31.33 2.20 -3.88
C HIS A 335 -31.78 2.06 -5.33
N THR A 336 -32.42 0.95 -5.67
CA THR A 336 -32.72 0.57 -7.05
C THR A 336 -34.17 0.85 -7.48
N GLY A 337 -35.06 1.16 -6.54
CA GLY A 337 -36.50 1.22 -6.78
C GLY A 337 -37.18 -0.16 -6.95
N ARG A 338 -36.45 -1.27 -6.73
CA ARG A 338 -36.90 -2.63 -7.02
C ARG A 338 -36.74 -3.54 -5.78
N PRO A 339 -37.66 -4.50 -5.56
CA PRO A 339 -37.49 -5.47 -4.49
C PRO A 339 -36.30 -6.41 -4.77
N LEU A 340 -35.51 -6.78 -3.72
CA LEU A 340 -34.38 -7.68 -3.83
C LEU A 340 -34.80 -9.16 -4.08
N LEU A 341 -35.88 -9.61 -3.44
CA LEU A 341 -36.24 -11.03 -3.39
C LEU A 341 -36.28 -11.72 -4.76
N PRO A 342 -36.89 -11.17 -5.84
CA PRO A 342 -36.90 -11.83 -7.14
C PRO A 342 -35.51 -12.07 -7.73
N TYR A 343 -34.52 -11.38 -7.27
CA TYR A 343 -33.14 -11.43 -7.78
C TYR A 343 -32.18 -12.30 -6.94
N LEU A 344 -32.64 -12.80 -5.77
CA LEU A 344 -31.81 -13.64 -4.90
C LEU A 344 -31.15 -14.83 -5.63
N PRO A 345 -31.79 -15.53 -6.58
CA PRO A 345 -31.13 -16.63 -7.28
C PRO A 345 -29.81 -16.23 -7.92
N ALA A 346 -29.76 -15.05 -8.56
CA ALA A 346 -28.54 -14.55 -9.22
C ALA A 346 -27.41 -14.12 -8.24
N LEU A 347 -27.72 -14.03 -6.94
CA LEU A 347 -26.78 -13.56 -5.90
C LEU A 347 -26.23 -14.69 -5.02
N VAL A 348 -26.89 -15.85 -5.00
CA VAL A 348 -26.55 -16.97 -4.10
C VAL A 348 -25.11 -17.44 -4.31
N LEU A 349 -24.40 -17.55 -3.21
CA LEU A 349 -23.05 -18.13 -3.13
C LEU A 349 -23.06 -19.47 -2.41
N SER A 350 -22.11 -20.32 -2.75
CA SER A 350 -21.70 -21.51 -2.00
C SER A 350 -20.18 -21.66 -2.13
N ASP A 351 -19.48 -21.74 -1.02
CA ASP A 351 -18.01 -21.77 -0.98
C ASP A 351 -17.42 -20.66 -1.86
N SER A 352 -17.91 -19.44 -1.74
CA SER A 352 -17.51 -18.26 -2.52
C SER A 352 -17.77 -18.34 -4.04
N ASN A 353 -18.44 -19.38 -4.51
CA ASN A 353 -18.81 -19.53 -5.93
C ASN A 353 -20.28 -19.17 -6.14
N GLN A 354 -20.57 -18.51 -7.25
CA GLN A 354 -21.95 -18.29 -7.71
C GLN A 354 -22.61 -19.63 -8.05
N VAL A 355 -23.87 -19.79 -7.68
CA VAL A 355 -24.61 -21.04 -7.85
C VAL A 355 -25.56 -20.99 -9.04
N PHE A 356 -26.25 -19.86 -9.18
CA PHE A 356 -27.24 -19.67 -10.25
C PHE A 356 -26.97 -18.39 -11.05
N ALA A 357 -27.47 -18.37 -12.29
CA ALA A 357 -27.43 -17.20 -13.15
C ALA A 357 -28.77 -17.06 -13.92
N PHE A 358 -29.15 -15.85 -14.22
CA PHE A 358 -30.11 -15.51 -15.26
C PHE A 358 -29.38 -15.29 -16.59
N GLU A 359 -30.03 -14.65 -17.56
CA GLU A 359 -29.34 -14.18 -18.75
C GLU A 359 -28.10 -13.33 -18.34
N ALA A 360 -27.00 -13.44 -19.09
CA ALA A 360 -25.69 -12.95 -18.65
C ALA A 360 -25.67 -11.44 -18.36
N GLN A 361 -26.36 -10.64 -19.16
CA GLN A 361 -26.41 -9.17 -18.93
C GLN A 361 -27.23 -8.85 -17.67
N LEU A 362 -28.43 -9.43 -17.55
CA LEU A 362 -29.29 -9.22 -16.38
C LEU A 362 -28.58 -9.66 -15.08
N THR A 363 -27.94 -10.83 -15.11
CA THR A 363 -27.18 -11.32 -13.95
C THR A 363 -26.11 -10.30 -13.49
N ARG A 364 -25.35 -9.76 -14.44
CA ARG A 364 -24.34 -8.74 -14.12
C ARG A 364 -24.94 -7.48 -13.54
N GLN A 365 -26.03 -7.00 -14.13
CA GLN A 365 -26.73 -5.79 -13.68
C GLN A 365 -27.31 -5.96 -12.27
N ILE A 366 -27.88 -7.13 -11.93
CA ILE A 366 -28.39 -7.45 -10.59
C ILE A 366 -27.25 -7.48 -9.57
N ARG A 367 -26.17 -8.18 -9.89
CA ARG A 367 -24.98 -8.26 -9.02
C ARG A 367 -24.37 -6.88 -8.78
N HIS A 368 -24.41 -6.05 -9.78
CA HIS A 368 -24.01 -4.65 -9.66
C HIS A 368 -24.85 -3.90 -8.64
N ASP A 369 -26.14 -3.83 -8.85
CA ASP A 369 -27.07 -3.11 -7.97
C ASP A 369 -26.94 -3.59 -6.51
N PHE A 370 -26.68 -4.88 -6.33
CA PHE A 370 -26.41 -5.47 -5.02
C PHE A 370 -25.13 -4.92 -4.39
N TRP A 371 -24.00 -4.94 -5.11
CA TRP A 371 -22.71 -4.52 -4.53
C TRP A 371 -22.63 -3.00 -4.34
N GLU A 372 -23.32 -2.22 -5.11
CA GLU A 372 -23.47 -0.78 -4.86
C GLU A 372 -24.25 -0.51 -3.57
N THR A 373 -25.37 -1.21 -3.39
CA THR A 373 -26.13 -1.15 -2.13
C THR A 373 -25.26 -1.55 -0.95
N PHE A 374 -24.45 -2.59 -1.13
CA PHE A 374 -23.53 -3.10 -0.12
C PHE A 374 -22.46 -2.05 0.23
N SER A 375 -21.87 -1.41 -0.79
CA SER A 375 -20.88 -0.33 -0.60
C SER A 375 -21.49 0.86 0.14
N GLU A 376 -22.72 1.27 -0.20
CA GLU A 376 -23.42 2.34 0.50
C GLU A 376 -23.61 2.02 1.99
N LEU A 377 -24.05 0.80 2.33
CA LEU A 377 -24.24 0.38 3.72
C LEU A 377 -22.93 0.37 4.48
N PHE A 378 -21.88 -0.22 3.92
CA PHE A 378 -20.55 -0.28 4.50
C PHE A 378 -20.00 1.12 4.77
N ASN A 379 -19.99 1.99 3.78
CA ASN A 379 -19.48 3.35 3.91
C ASN A 379 -20.29 4.18 4.91
N ARG A 380 -21.62 3.99 4.96
CA ARG A 380 -22.50 4.74 5.87
C ARG A 380 -22.42 4.25 7.31
N HIS A 381 -22.60 2.95 7.50
CA HIS A 381 -22.86 2.38 8.83
C HIS A 381 -21.59 1.94 9.53
N HIS A 382 -20.50 1.73 8.79
CA HIS A 382 -19.22 1.31 9.35
C HIS A 382 -18.17 2.42 9.23
N VAL A 383 -17.70 2.73 8.03
CA VAL A 383 -16.56 3.64 7.84
C VAL A 383 -16.82 5.04 8.40
N ARG A 384 -17.92 5.69 8.01
CA ARG A 384 -18.26 7.04 8.49
C ARG A 384 -18.55 7.05 9.98
N ALA A 385 -19.30 6.06 10.46
CA ALA A 385 -19.71 6.00 11.87
C ALA A 385 -18.49 5.78 12.78
N LEU A 386 -17.55 4.92 12.40
CA LEU A 386 -16.31 4.73 13.16
C LEU A 386 -15.41 5.96 13.11
N ARG A 387 -15.28 6.60 11.94
CA ARG A 387 -14.51 7.85 11.82
C ARG A 387 -15.06 8.94 12.74
N ASP A 388 -16.37 9.17 12.69
CA ASP A 388 -17.00 10.22 13.48
C ASP A 388 -16.89 9.95 14.97
N TRP A 389 -16.96 8.67 15.38
CA TRP A 389 -16.69 8.27 16.76
C TRP A 389 -15.22 8.49 17.13
N ALA A 390 -14.25 8.10 16.29
CA ALA A 390 -12.83 8.33 16.51
C ALA A 390 -12.54 9.82 16.72
N HIS A 391 -13.12 10.68 15.87
CA HIS A 391 -13.01 12.14 15.98
C HIS A 391 -13.54 12.66 17.33
N SER A 392 -14.61 12.08 17.87
CA SER A 392 -15.14 12.45 19.20
C SER A 392 -14.12 12.25 20.34
N LEU A 393 -13.14 11.37 20.11
CA LEU A 393 -12.06 11.07 21.04
C LEU A 393 -10.75 11.84 20.74
N GLY A 394 -10.75 12.64 19.66
CA GLY A 394 -9.56 13.32 19.16
C GLY A 394 -8.57 12.40 18.44
N MET A 395 -9.04 11.24 17.98
CA MET A 395 -8.30 10.27 17.19
C MET A 395 -8.72 10.38 15.72
N THR A 396 -7.90 9.86 14.81
CA THR A 396 -8.26 9.65 13.40
C THR A 396 -8.67 8.19 13.17
N LEU A 397 -9.34 7.90 12.05
CA LEU A 397 -9.57 6.54 11.58
C LEU A 397 -8.60 6.22 10.44
N ARG A 398 -7.80 5.18 10.62
CA ARG A 398 -6.96 4.57 9.60
C ARG A 398 -7.49 3.17 9.30
N ALA A 399 -7.72 2.84 8.04
CA ALA A 399 -8.22 1.51 7.70
C ALA A 399 -7.75 1.05 6.32
N GLN A 400 -7.79 -0.28 6.14
CA GLN A 400 -7.61 -0.97 4.86
C GLN A 400 -9.00 -1.23 4.25
N PRO A 401 -9.52 -0.35 3.36
CA PRO A 401 -10.92 -0.41 2.93
C PRO A 401 -11.13 -1.43 1.80
N TYR A 402 -10.56 -2.62 1.93
CA TYR A 402 -10.64 -3.71 0.95
C TYR A 402 -10.77 -5.06 1.66
N GLY A 403 -10.96 -6.12 0.88
CA GLY A 403 -11.32 -7.47 1.35
C GLY A 403 -12.78 -7.82 1.02
N LEU A 404 -13.63 -6.81 0.81
CA LEU A 404 -14.99 -6.95 0.28
C LEU A 404 -15.09 -6.36 -1.13
N GLN A 405 -16.17 -6.69 -1.86
CA GLN A 405 -16.48 -6.07 -3.15
C GLN A 405 -17.17 -4.71 -2.95
N THR A 406 -16.47 -3.78 -2.29
CA THR A 406 -16.95 -2.43 -2.02
C THR A 406 -16.14 -1.40 -2.82
N ASP A 407 -16.66 -0.18 -2.94
CA ASP A 407 -15.91 0.93 -3.54
C ASP A 407 -14.83 1.44 -2.58
N ALA A 408 -13.64 0.84 -2.63
CA ALA A 408 -12.49 1.26 -1.83
C ALA A 408 -12.00 2.66 -2.18
N ILE A 409 -12.31 3.18 -3.39
CA ILE A 409 -11.95 4.54 -3.80
C ILE A 409 -12.81 5.55 -3.03
N GLU A 410 -14.12 5.30 -2.92
CA GLU A 410 -15.02 6.13 -2.09
C GLU A 410 -14.64 5.99 -0.61
N SER A 411 -14.42 4.77 -0.12
CA SER A 411 -14.02 4.55 1.27
C SER A 411 -12.73 5.32 1.61
N ALA A 412 -11.75 5.35 0.68
CA ALA A 412 -10.51 6.12 0.86
C ALA A 412 -10.73 7.63 0.93
N ALA A 413 -11.79 8.14 0.31
CA ALA A 413 -12.17 9.56 0.43
C ALA A 413 -12.87 9.87 1.77
N ILE A 414 -13.46 8.87 2.41
CA ILE A 414 -14.12 9.03 3.73
C ILE A 414 -13.11 8.93 4.86
N LEU A 415 -12.16 8.01 4.78
CA LEU A 415 -11.14 7.75 5.79
C LEU A 415 -10.19 8.94 5.97
N ASP A 416 -9.75 9.18 7.20
CA ASP A 416 -8.68 10.16 7.45
C ASP A 416 -7.34 9.68 6.87
N ILE A 417 -7.08 8.38 7.01
CA ILE A 417 -5.85 7.72 6.53
C ILE A 417 -6.24 6.39 5.88
N PRO A 418 -6.48 6.34 4.57
CA PRO A 418 -6.57 5.06 3.89
C PRO A 418 -5.22 4.34 3.94
N GLU A 419 -5.24 3.02 4.09
CA GLU A 419 -4.05 2.19 4.08
C GLU A 419 -4.14 1.11 3.01
N GLY A 420 -3.04 0.90 2.28
CA GLY A 420 -2.81 -0.25 1.43
C GLY A 420 -1.79 -1.19 2.04
N GLU A 421 -1.45 -2.27 1.34
CA GLU A 421 -0.49 -3.25 1.82
C GLU A 421 0.49 -3.71 0.72
N SER A 422 1.71 -4.06 1.11
CA SER A 422 2.70 -4.60 0.17
C SER A 422 2.55 -6.11 -0.08
N LEU A 423 1.75 -6.82 0.72
CA LEU A 423 1.52 -8.25 0.56
C LEU A 423 0.49 -8.54 -0.54
N GLY A 424 -0.68 -7.92 -0.49
CA GLY A 424 -1.79 -8.14 -1.42
C GLY A 424 -1.69 -7.30 -2.70
N PHE A 425 -1.21 -6.06 -2.60
CA PHE A 425 -1.12 -5.14 -3.72
C PHE A 425 0.05 -5.50 -4.64
N LYS A 426 -0.24 -6.16 -5.75
CA LYS A 426 0.74 -6.60 -6.74
C LYS A 426 0.91 -5.63 -7.91
N ASN A 427 0.02 -4.65 -7.98
CA ASN A 427 -0.02 -3.62 -9.01
C ASN A 427 -0.06 -2.23 -8.32
N LEU A 428 0.72 -1.28 -8.81
CA LEU A 428 0.74 0.08 -8.26
C LEU A 428 -0.60 0.82 -8.45
N ASP A 429 -1.44 0.37 -9.38
CA ASP A 429 -2.78 0.94 -9.56
C ASP A 429 -3.70 0.69 -8.35
N ASP A 430 -3.46 -0.36 -7.58
CA ASP A 430 -4.18 -0.60 -6.33
C ASP A 430 -3.94 0.57 -5.33
N PHE A 431 -2.69 1.02 -5.20
CA PHE A 431 -2.38 2.23 -4.40
C PHE A 431 -2.94 3.50 -5.02
N ARG A 432 -2.95 3.62 -6.36
CA ARG A 432 -3.49 4.80 -7.07
C ARG A 432 -4.99 4.95 -6.93
N CYS A 433 -5.72 3.84 -6.71
CA CYS A 433 -7.13 3.87 -6.34
C CYS A 433 -7.32 4.59 -4.99
N LEU A 434 -6.59 4.18 -3.98
CA LEU A 434 -6.67 4.80 -2.66
C LEU A 434 -6.15 6.25 -2.66
N ALA A 435 -5.09 6.51 -3.45
CA ALA A 435 -4.54 7.86 -3.61
C ALA A 435 -5.54 8.81 -4.27
N GLY A 436 -6.32 8.34 -5.25
CA GLY A 436 -7.39 9.12 -5.89
C GLY A 436 -8.45 9.56 -4.89
N GLY A 437 -8.96 8.64 -4.07
CA GLY A 437 -9.91 8.94 -2.99
C GLY A 437 -9.34 9.95 -2.00
N ARG A 438 -8.15 9.68 -1.46
CA ARG A 438 -7.46 10.57 -0.53
C ARG A 438 -7.29 11.98 -1.08
N ASP A 439 -6.76 12.13 -2.31
CA ASP A 439 -6.40 13.44 -2.88
C ASP A 439 -7.65 14.24 -3.29
N MET A 440 -8.71 13.58 -3.76
CA MET A 440 -9.99 14.22 -4.05
C MET A 440 -10.71 14.71 -2.80
N ALA A 441 -10.57 14.00 -1.68
CA ALA A 441 -11.11 14.45 -0.40
C ALA A 441 -10.24 15.54 0.29
N GLY A 442 -9.02 15.77 -0.20
CA GLY A 442 -8.09 16.74 0.38
C GLY A 442 -7.34 16.20 1.61
N HIS A 443 -7.33 14.89 1.83
CA HIS A 443 -6.54 14.24 2.87
C HIS A 443 -5.06 14.18 2.47
N THR A 444 -4.16 14.05 3.46
CA THR A 444 -2.71 14.12 3.20
C THR A 444 -2.05 12.76 3.14
N VAL A 445 -2.45 11.83 4.03
CA VAL A 445 -1.72 10.58 4.25
C VAL A 445 -2.41 9.41 3.55
N LEU A 446 -1.61 8.64 2.82
CA LEU A 446 -1.91 7.27 2.40
C LEU A 446 -0.82 6.39 2.99
N SER A 447 -1.18 5.55 3.94
CA SER A 447 -0.24 4.63 4.57
C SER A 447 -0.15 3.30 3.82
N CYS A 448 0.89 2.54 4.13
CA CYS A 448 1.08 1.19 3.62
C CYS A 448 1.62 0.29 4.72
N GLU A 449 0.92 -0.81 4.96
CA GLU A 449 1.47 -1.97 5.64
C GLU A 449 2.58 -2.58 4.77
N ALA A 450 3.80 -2.58 5.28
CA ALA A 450 4.96 -2.86 4.46
C ALA A 450 5.87 -3.93 5.05
N GLY A 451 6.32 -4.84 4.20
CA GLY A 451 7.32 -5.83 4.55
C GLY A 451 6.78 -7.19 5.03
N ALA A 452 5.48 -7.44 4.89
CA ALA A 452 4.84 -8.73 5.17
C ALA A 452 5.08 -9.75 4.04
N TYR A 453 6.30 -10.15 3.83
CA TYR A 453 6.63 -11.11 2.77
C TYR A 453 6.40 -12.55 3.21
N ASN A 454 5.58 -13.30 2.48
CA ASN A 454 5.28 -14.71 2.79
C ASN A 454 6.54 -15.58 2.79
N GLY A 455 6.66 -16.51 3.75
CA GLY A 455 7.76 -17.44 3.90
C GLY A 455 9.10 -16.79 4.26
N SER A 456 9.12 -15.52 4.67
CA SER A 456 10.34 -14.71 4.73
C SER A 456 10.69 -14.17 6.12
N ALA A 457 10.07 -14.67 7.20
CA ALA A 457 10.46 -14.28 8.55
C ALA A 457 11.98 -14.50 8.77
N TYR A 458 12.64 -13.52 9.34
CA TYR A 458 14.09 -13.46 9.60
C TYR A 458 15.02 -13.54 8.37
N SER A 459 14.47 -13.57 7.13
CA SER A 459 15.28 -13.60 5.90
C SER A 459 15.14 -12.35 5.04
N THR A 460 14.17 -11.49 5.33
CA THR A 460 13.92 -10.25 4.59
C THR A 460 15.03 -9.24 4.83
N THR A 461 15.39 -8.50 3.79
CA THR A 461 16.44 -7.49 3.80
C THR A 461 15.87 -6.10 3.49
N TRP A 462 16.53 -5.05 3.99
CA TRP A 462 16.08 -3.67 3.78
C TRP A 462 16.16 -3.22 2.32
N ASP A 463 17.08 -3.76 1.52
CA ASP A 463 17.12 -3.45 0.09
C ASP A 463 15.89 -4.01 -0.65
N ARG A 464 15.41 -5.22 -0.31
CA ARG A 464 14.14 -5.75 -0.82
C ARG A 464 12.97 -4.85 -0.42
N PHE A 465 12.93 -4.45 0.85
CA PHE A 465 11.93 -3.53 1.38
C PHE A 465 11.88 -2.22 0.61
N LEU A 466 13.04 -1.56 0.43
CA LEU A 466 13.14 -0.27 -0.26
C LEU A 466 12.75 -0.36 -1.75
N ARG A 467 13.08 -1.47 -2.43
CA ARG A 467 12.62 -1.70 -3.82
C ARG A 467 11.10 -1.76 -3.92
N THR A 468 10.45 -2.47 -3.01
CA THR A 468 8.98 -2.56 -2.95
C THR A 468 8.38 -1.18 -2.69
N MET A 469 8.86 -0.50 -1.66
CA MET A 469 8.29 0.79 -1.25
C MET A 469 8.58 1.92 -2.25
N GLY A 470 9.70 1.87 -2.98
CA GLY A 470 10.05 2.87 -3.99
C GLY A 470 8.94 3.06 -5.02
N GLY A 471 8.37 1.97 -5.54
CA GLY A 471 7.22 2.01 -6.45
C GLY A 471 5.93 2.49 -5.76
N ALA A 472 5.65 2.00 -4.56
CA ALA A 472 4.46 2.38 -3.80
C ALA A 472 4.43 3.90 -3.50
N TYR A 473 5.58 4.50 -3.19
CA TYR A 473 5.70 5.95 -3.00
C TYR A 473 5.41 6.73 -4.29
N ALA A 474 5.88 6.25 -5.44
CA ALA A 474 5.54 6.85 -6.73
C ALA A 474 4.06 6.68 -7.10
N ALA A 475 3.36 5.74 -6.47
CA ALA A 475 1.92 5.51 -6.64
C ALA A 475 1.03 6.27 -5.64
N GLY A 476 1.64 7.08 -4.75
CA GLY A 476 0.90 7.95 -3.84
C GLY A 476 1.00 7.59 -2.35
N VAL A 477 1.60 6.44 -2.00
CA VAL A 477 1.92 6.13 -0.59
C VAL A 477 2.89 7.19 -0.06
N ASN A 478 2.69 7.63 1.17
CA ASN A 478 3.56 8.61 1.81
C ASN A 478 3.74 8.40 3.32
N GLN A 479 3.31 7.25 3.81
CA GLN A 479 3.61 6.77 5.16
C GLN A 479 3.77 5.26 5.17
N THR A 480 4.74 4.76 5.92
CA THR A 480 5.04 3.33 6.05
C THR A 480 4.73 2.86 7.45
N VAL A 481 3.97 1.79 7.56
CA VAL A 481 3.78 0.99 8.77
C VAL A 481 4.50 -0.34 8.54
N VAL A 482 5.66 -0.52 9.15
CA VAL A 482 6.48 -1.73 8.94
C VAL A 482 5.83 -2.90 9.66
N HIS A 483 5.61 -3.99 8.96
CA HIS A 483 5.06 -5.25 9.46
C HIS A 483 6.21 -6.19 9.85
N GLY A 484 6.69 -6.42 11.11
CA GLY A 484 6.28 -5.64 12.25
C GLY A 484 7.33 -5.79 13.35
N PHE A 485 7.00 -5.28 14.48
CA PHE A 485 7.76 -5.38 15.71
C PHE A 485 7.00 -6.31 16.65
N SER A 486 7.54 -7.48 16.97
CA SER A 486 6.86 -8.40 17.88
C SER A 486 7.29 -8.14 19.32
N TYR A 487 6.34 -8.17 20.27
CA TYR A 487 6.62 -8.13 21.70
C TYR A 487 7.69 -9.16 22.11
N ALA A 488 8.45 -8.90 23.16
CA ALA A 488 9.65 -9.66 23.47
C ALA A 488 9.41 -11.17 23.64
N THR A 489 8.34 -11.57 24.30
CA THR A 489 8.10 -12.97 24.64
C THR A 489 6.62 -13.33 24.67
N ALA A 490 6.33 -14.64 24.57
CA ALA A 490 5.03 -15.23 24.83
C ALA A 490 5.26 -16.66 25.38
N PRO A 491 4.27 -17.29 26.03
CA PRO A 491 4.37 -18.67 26.42
C PRO A 491 4.69 -19.59 25.25
N GLY A 492 5.67 -20.46 25.42
CA GLY A 492 6.11 -21.40 24.37
C GLY A 492 6.98 -20.78 23.26
N ALA A 493 7.31 -19.49 23.33
CA ALA A 493 8.20 -18.86 22.36
C ALA A 493 9.59 -19.51 22.37
N SER A 494 10.15 -19.69 21.18
CA SER A 494 11.53 -20.14 20.97
C SER A 494 12.45 -18.95 20.74
N TRP A 495 13.76 -19.15 20.87
CA TRP A 495 14.72 -18.11 20.47
C TRP A 495 14.51 -17.69 19.01
N PRO A 496 14.53 -16.40 18.67
CA PRO A 496 14.97 -15.24 19.44
C PRO A 496 13.84 -14.48 20.16
N GLY A 497 12.77 -15.14 20.57
CA GLY A 497 11.64 -14.58 21.29
C GLY A 497 10.32 -14.76 20.54
N PHE A 498 9.27 -14.13 21.03
CA PHE A 498 7.93 -14.21 20.42
C PHE A 498 7.95 -13.63 19.01
N ALA A 499 7.34 -14.32 18.08
CA ALA A 499 7.07 -13.88 16.72
C ALA A 499 5.60 -14.17 16.40
N ALA A 500 4.85 -13.17 15.95
CA ALA A 500 3.39 -13.29 15.81
C ALA A 500 2.99 -14.35 14.77
N PHE A 501 3.73 -14.43 13.67
CA PHE A 501 3.46 -15.31 12.52
C PHE A 501 4.51 -16.40 12.28
N SER A 502 5.46 -16.61 13.17
CA SER A 502 6.51 -17.62 12.94
C SER A 502 6.64 -18.56 14.15
N PRO A 503 6.23 -19.84 14.02
CA PRO A 503 5.75 -20.55 12.81
C PRO A 503 4.31 -20.18 12.41
N TYR A 504 4.07 -20.18 11.09
CA TYR A 504 2.74 -20.08 10.51
C TYR A 504 2.54 -21.22 9.51
N ASN A 505 1.48 -22.00 9.67
CA ASN A 505 1.21 -23.19 8.85
C ASN A 505 2.43 -24.13 8.69
N GLY A 506 3.22 -24.26 9.74
CA GLY A 506 4.41 -25.12 9.77
C GLY A 506 5.66 -24.52 9.14
N GLY A 507 5.60 -23.36 8.54
CA GLY A 507 6.71 -22.68 7.90
C GLY A 507 7.15 -21.38 8.59
N PRO A 508 8.09 -20.62 8.00
CA PRO A 508 8.64 -19.40 8.58
C PRO A 508 7.61 -18.27 8.78
N GLY A 509 6.47 -18.31 8.06
CA GLY A 509 5.48 -17.25 8.12
C GLY A 509 5.88 -15.98 7.41
N TYR A 510 5.23 -14.86 7.78
CA TYR A 510 5.42 -13.57 7.11
C TYR A 510 6.63 -12.79 7.64
N GLY A 511 7.09 -11.79 6.89
CA GLY A 511 8.20 -10.91 7.26
C GLY A 511 7.83 -9.99 8.43
N GLU A 512 7.84 -10.48 9.63
CA GLU A 512 7.40 -9.78 10.86
C GLU A 512 8.55 -9.37 11.79
N SER A 513 9.79 -9.68 11.41
CA SER A 513 10.94 -9.64 12.33
C SER A 513 11.85 -8.49 11.97
N TRP A 514 11.32 -7.26 11.99
CA TRP A 514 12.05 -6.02 11.70
C TRP A 514 12.62 -5.35 12.95
N GLY A 515 12.35 -5.90 14.13
CA GLY A 515 12.69 -5.36 15.43
C GLY A 515 14.12 -5.67 15.91
N PRO A 516 14.42 -5.40 17.22
CA PRO A 516 15.76 -5.40 17.78
C PRO A 516 16.46 -6.75 17.85
N ARG A 517 15.74 -7.83 17.58
CA ARG A 517 16.33 -9.18 17.54
C ARG A 517 17.19 -9.42 16.29
N GLN A 518 16.87 -8.72 15.19
CA GLN A 518 17.69 -8.76 13.98
C GLN A 518 19.01 -8.01 14.18
N PRO A 519 20.12 -8.53 13.65
CA PRO A 519 21.41 -7.82 13.67
C PRO A 519 21.35 -6.44 13.02
N SER A 520 20.55 -6.27 11.96
CA SER A 520 20.39 -4.98 11.25
C SER A 520 19.77 -3.86 12.10
N TRP A 521 19.18 -4.17 13.26
CA TRP A 521 18.61 -3.16 14.14
C TRP A 521 19.59 -2.06 14.55
N GLN A 522 20.87 -2.39 14.70
CA GLN A 522 21.91 -1.38 15.04
C GLN A 522 22.10 -0.32 13.93
N HIS A 523 21.67 -0.60 12.70
CA HIS A 523 21.72 0.32 11.56
C HIS A 523 20.35 0.91 11.18
N VAL A 524 19.28 0.46 11.84
CA VAL A 524 17.89 0.79 11.43
C VAL A 524 17.59 2.29 11.48
N GLY A 525 18.33 3.06 12.29
CA GLY A 525 18.20 4.51 12.35
C GLY A 525 18.48 5.20 11.01
N ASP A 526 19.39 4.66 10.19
CA ASP A 526 19.66 5.17 8.85
C ASP A 526 18.46 4.96 7.92
N ILE A 527 17.80 3.80 8.04
CA ILE A 527 16.57 3.47 7.30
C ILE A 527 15.40 4.35 7.74
N ALA A 528 15.22 4.51 9.05
CA ALA A 528 14.14 5.35 9.60
C ALA A 528 14.31 6.82 9.18
N ALA A 529 15.53 7.31 9.13
CA ALA A 529 15.83 8.66 8.66
C ALA A 529 15.56 8.82 7.16
N TYR A 530 16.00 7.85 6.33
CA TYR A 530 15.69 7.79 4.91
C TYR A 530 14.17 7.83 4.66
N LEU A 531 13.43 6.91 5.28
CA LEU A 531 11.98 6.84 5.13
C LEU A 531 11.30 8.13 5.60
N GLY A 532 11.72 8.68 6.74
CA GLY A 532 11.17 9.92 7.26
C GLY A 532 11.36 11.11 6.31
N ARG A 533 12.51 11.19 5.61
CA ARG A 533 12.77 12.25 4.62
C ARG A 533 11.93 12.08 3.37
N VAL A 534 11.80 10.85 2.87
CA VAL A 534 10.92 10.53 1.74
C VAL A 534 9.47 10.89 2.08
N HIS A 535 8.97 10.46 3.23
CA HIS A 535 7.63 10.79 3.69
C HIS A 535 7.44 12.31 3.86
N GLY A 536 8.43 13.00 4.41
CA GLY A 536 8.39 14.46 4.59
C GLY A 536 8.18 15.19 3.27
N VAL A 537 8.87 14.78 2.22
CA VAL A 537 8.67 15.31 0.86
C VAL A 537 7.29 14.95 0.33
N LEU A 538 6.89 13.69 0.40
CA LEU A 538 5.63 13.19 -0.18
C LEU A 538 4.37 13.63 0.59
N GLN A 539 4.49 14.05 1.83
CA GLN A 539 3.41 14.67 2.61
C GLN A 539 3.40 16.21 2.50
N SER A 540 4.43 16.81 1.87
CA SER A 540 4.50 18.26 1.70
C SER A 540 3.51 18.75 0.67
N GLY A 541 2.83 19.87 0.96
CA GLY A 541 1.94 20.55 0.02
C GLY A 541 0.85 19.66 -0.56
N THR A 542 0.53 19.84 -1.84
CA THR A 542 -0.57 19.17 -2.54
C THR A 542 -0.03 18.22 -3.60
N ALA A 543 -0.60 17.02 -3.71
CA ALA A 543 -0.29 16.11 -4.80
C ALA A 543 -0.70 16.69 -6.16
N ARG A 544 0.00 16.32 -7.21
CA ARG A 544 -0.37 16.56 -8.60
C ARG A 544 -0.38 15.26 -9.36
N ALA A 545 -1.40 15.08 -10.18
CA ALA A 545 -1.48 13.97 -11.11
C ALA A 545 -1.99 14.47 -12.46
N ASP A 546 -1.49 13.88 -13.55
CA ASP A 546 -1.82 14.36 -14.88
C ASP A 546 -3.23 13.96 -15.29
N VAL A 547 -3.63 12.72 -15.01
CA VAL A 547 -4.87 12.14 -15.52
C VAL A 547 -5.66 11.47 -14.40
N ALA A 548 -6.95 11.79 -14.35
CA ALA A 548 -7.92 10.99 -13.60
C ALA A 548 -8.40 9.83 -14.48
N VAL A 549 -8.30 8.60 -14.04
CA VAL A 549 -8.90 7.44 -14.68
C VAL A 549 -10.23 7.18 -14.01
N PHE A 550 -11.31 7.44 -14.74
CA PHE A 550 -12.65 7.19 -14.22
C PHE A 550 -13.00 5.72 -14.36
N ARG A 551 -13.43 5.15 -13.29
CA ARG A 551 -13.93 3.79 -13.20
C ARG A 551 -15.39 3.80 -12.83
N GLN A 552 -16.15 3.02 -13.58
CA GLN A 552 -17.57 2.90 -13.35
C GLN A 552 -17.87 2.03 -12.13
N THR A 553 -17.02 1.10 -11.82
CA THR A 553 -17.33 0.09 -10.81
C THR A 553 -16.54 0.26 -9.56
N GLY A 554 -17.20 0.04 -8.42
CA GLY A 554 -16.59 -0.04 -7.11
C GLY A 554 -15.47 -1.08 -7.06
N TYR A 555 -14.42 -0.77 -6.36
CA TYR A 555 -13.20 -1.56 -6.38
C TYR A 555 -12.76 -1.87 -4.97
N ALA A 556 -12.79 -3.14 -4.65
CA ALA A 556 -11.77 -3.65 -3.75
C ALA A 556 -10.42 -3.33 -4.40
N ALA A 557 -9.56 -2.61 -3.73
CA ALA A 557 -8.32 -2.11 -4.32
C ALA A 557 -7.33 -3.21 -4.75
N THR A 558 -7.52 -4.45 -4.30
CA THR A 558 -6.72 -5.61 -4.69
C THR A 558 -7.26 -6.23 -5.98
N GLY A 559 -6.41 -6.35 -6.99
CA GLY A 559 -6.71 -7.12 -8.20
C GLY A 559 -7.52 -6.39 -9.27
N ILE A 560 -7.57 -5.07 -9.26
CA ILE A 560 -8.28 -4.27 -10.28
C ILE A 560 -7.74 -4.53 -11.69
N GLY A 561 -6.52 -5.02 -11.86
CA GLY A 561 -5.96 -5.47 -13.12
C GLY A 561 -5.96 -4.42 -14.26
N ALA A 562 -6.44 -3.23 -13.99
CA ALA A 562 -6.47 -2.15 -14.94
C ALA A 562 -5.13 -1.48 -14.97
N SER A 563 -4.34 -1.92 -15.88
CA SER A 563 -3.09 -1.29 -16.17
C SER A 563 -3.30 -0.26 -17.27
N TRP A 564 -3.14 1.00 -16.96
CA TRP A 564 -2.91 2.04 -17.95
C TRP A 564 -1.69 1.68 -18.81
N PHE A 565 -0.73 1.00 -18.20
CA PHE A 565 0.54 0.67 -18.79
C PHE A 565 0.44 -0.55 -19.70
N THR A 566 1.16 -0.52 -20.79
CA THR A 566 1.37 -1.70 -21.62
C THR A 566 2.27 -2.71 -20.90
N ALA A 567 2.25 -3.97 -21.33
CA ALA A 567 3.14 -5.01 -20.79
C ALA A 567 4.64 -4.68 -20.92
N THR A 568 4.99 -3.70 -21.74
CA THR A 568 6.37 -3.25 -22.03
C THR A 568 6.83 -2.12 -21.12
N GLY A 569 5.98 -1.59 -20.22
CA GLY A 569 6.46 -0.64 -19.21
C GLY A 569 5.67 0.63 -19.07
N VAL A 570 6.37 1.67 -18.68
CA VAL A 570 5.86 2.93 -18.18
C VAL A 570 5.46 3.84 -19.33
N PRO A 571 4.28 4.46 -19.28
CA PRO A 571 3.99 5.61 -20.14
C PRO A 571 5.01 6.70 -19.88
N LEU A 572 5.42 7.39 -20.92
CA LEU A 572 6.48 8.38 -20.91
C LEU A 572 6.14 9.60 -20.02
N GLY A 573 6.36 9.45 -18.72
CA GLY A 573 6.21 10.51 -17.72
C GLY A 573 4.80 10.74 -17.15
N TRP A 574 3.76 10.16 -17.73
CA TRP A 574 2.39 10.35 -17.27
C TRP A 574 2.16 9.80 -15.86
N THR A 575 1.43 10.56 -15.04
CA THR A 575 0.92 10.10 -13.75
C THR A 575 -0.61 10.00 -13.80
N HIS A 576 -1.17 9.05 -13.06
CA HIS A 576 -2.61 8.89 -12.98
C HIS A 576 -3.07 8.42 -11.61
N GLN A 577 -4.35 8.66 -11.33
CA GLN A 577 -5.07 8.15 -10.16
C GLN A 577 -6.48 7.74 -10.60
N PHE A 578 -7.12 6.87 -9.83
CA PHE A 578 -8.46 6.38 -10.13
C PHE A 578 -9.52 7.15 -9.35
N LEU A 579 -10.63 7.44 -10.01
CA LEU A 579 -11.81 8.05 -9.42
C LEU A 579 -13.03 7.18 -9.69
N SER A 580 -13.92 7.08 -8.72
CA SER A 580 -15.26 6.51 -8.87
C SER A 580 -16.32 7.61 -8.90
N GLY A 581 -17.55 7.26 -9.27
CA GLY A 581 -18.64 8.23 -9.43
C GLY A 581 -18.87 9.15 -8.23
N PRO A 582 -18.94 8.64 -6.99
CA PRO A 582 -19.15 9.47 -5.79
C PRO A 582 -18.11 10.58 -5.59
N LEU A 583 -16.87 10.37 -6.07
CA LEU A 583 -15.82 11.38 -5.95
C LEU A 583 -16.07 12.62 -6.82
N LEU A 584 -16.86 12.48 -7.88
CA LEU A 584 -17.24 13.59 -8.75
C LEU A 584 -18.31 14.52 -8.14
N ASP A 585 -18.90 14.13 -7.01
CA ASP A 585 -19.82 14.95 -6.22
C ASP A 585 -19.14 15.68 -5.05
N LEU A 586 -17.85 15.44 -4.81
CA LEU A 586 -17.12 16.11 -3.75
C LEU A 586 -17.02 17.63 -4.05
N PRO A 587 -17.00 18.49 -3.01
CA PRO A 587 -16.89 19.95 -3.20
C PRO A 587 -15.65 20.38 -4.00
N ASN A 588 -14.59 19.57 -3.98
CA ASN A 588 -13.36 19.81 -4.74
C ASN A 588 -13.46 19.38 -6.22
N ALA A 589 -14.49 18.64 -6.62
CA ALA A 589 -14.69 18.17 -7.99
C ALA A 589 -15.18 19.28 -8.93
N THR A 590 -14.46 20.39 -8.97
CA THR A 590 -14.72 21.54 -9.84
C THR A 590 -13.70 21.62 -10.97
N VAL A 591 -14.08 22.28 -12.07
CA VAL A 591 -13.17 22.51 -13.21
C VAL A 591 -12.79 23.99 -13.28
N SER A 592 -11.49 24.27 -13.35
CA SER A 592 -10.98 25.60 -13.60
C SER A 592 -9.69 25.54 -14.41
N GLY A 593 -9.60 26.37 -15.46
CA GLY A 593 -8.47 26.37 -16.38
C GLY A 593 -8.23 25.00 -17.05
N GLY A 594 -9.31 24.28 -17.37
CA GLY A 594 -9.24 22.94 -17.98
C GLY A 594 -8.73 21.84 -17.04
N ARG A 595 -8.78 22.04 -15.71
CA ARG A 595 -8.29 21.07 -14.72
C ARG A 595 -9.39 20.71 -13.75
N LEU A 596 -9.57 19.43 -13.48
CA LEU A 596 -10.42 18.91 -12.42
C LEU A 596 -9.68 19.00 -11.08
N ALA A 597 -10.39 19.38 -10.02
CA ALA A 597 -9.88 19.57 -8.66
C ALA A 597 -8.63 20.48 -8.62
N PRO A 598 -8.72 21.74 -9.08
CA PRO A 598 -7.54 22.62 -9.31
C PRO A 598 -6.75 22.92 -8.03
N ASN A 599 -7.40 22.90 -6.86
CA ASN A 599 -6.77 23.11 -5.55
C ASN A 599 -6.25 21.81 -4.91
N GLY A 600 -6.54 20.68 -5.52
CA GLY A 600 -6.09 19.33 -5.13
C GLY A 600 -5.12 18.76 -6.16
N PRO A 601 -5.38 17.54 -6.69
CA PRO A 601 -4.52 16.87 -7.67
C PRO A 601 -4.42 17.59 -9.01
N ALA A 602 -5.36 18.46 -9.33
CA ALA A 602 -5.39 19.32 -10.52
C ALA A 602 -5.24 18.53 -11.83
N TYR A 603 -6.02 17.45 -11.97
CA TYR A 603 -6.00 16.59 -13.16
C TYR A 603 -6.22 17.40 -14.43
N LYS A 604 -5.37 17.17 -15.43
CA LYS A 604 -5.39 17.88 -16.72
C LYS A 604 -6.36 17.27 -17.72
N ALA A 605 -6.75 16.03 -17.49
CA ALA A 605 -7.72 15.30 -18.29
C ALA A 605 -8.35 14.20 -17.48
N LEU A 606 -9.51 13.71 -17.96
CA LEU A 606 -10.16 12.53 -17.46
C LEU A 606 -10.16 11.47 -18.56
N PHE A 607 -9.77 10.25 -18.21
CA PHE A 607 -9.81 9.09 -19.07
C PHE A 607 -10.90 8.16 -18.59
N VAL A 608 -11.91 7.94 -19.42
CA VAL A 608 -12.99 7.00 -19.15
C VAL A 608 -12.63 5.67 -19.80
N GLU A 609 -12.19 4.74 -18.96
CA GLU A 609 -11.94 3.39 -19.39
C GLU A 609 -13.28 2.66 -19.48
N GLY A 610 -13.62 2.16 -20.65
CA GLY A 610 -14.78 1.30 -20.82
C GLY A 610 -14.62 0.06 -19.92
N ASP A 611 -15.76 -0.48 -19.48
CA ASP A 611 -15.76 -1.55 -18.53
C ASP A 611 -15.28 -2.87 -19.15
N PHE A 612 -13.99 -3.17 -19.01
CA PHE A 612 -13.37 -4.40 -19.49
C PHE A 612 -13.80 -5.65 -18.70
N PHE A 613 -14.39 -5.46 -17.54
CA PHE A 613 -14.73 -6.60 -16.68
C PHE A 613 -15.96 -7.37 -17.18
N TYR A 614 -16.80 -6.75 -18.02
CA TYR A 614 -18.05 -7.34 -18.38
C TYR A 614 -18.17 -7.79 -19.82
N SER A 615 -17.65 -7.00 -20.74
CA SER A 615 -17.71 -7.31 -22.17
C SER A 615 -16.90 -6.26 -22.96
N SER A 616 -16.84 -6.40 -24.28
CA SER A 616 -16.35 -5.36 -25.17
C SER A 616 -17.29 -4.14 -25.26
N THR A 617 -18.47 -4.19 -24.64
CA THR A 617 -19.44 -3.08 -24.64
C THR A 617 -19.23 -2.23 -23.39
N PRO A 618 -18.95 -0.93 -23.55
CA PRO A 618 -18.77 -0.03 -22.42
C PRO A 618 -20.04 0.08 -21.59
N THR A 619 -19.88 0.14 -20.27
CA THR A 619 -20.98 0.50 -19.35
C THR A 619 -20.72 1.87 -18.76
N LEU A 620 -21.80 2.64 -18.55
CA LEU A 620 -21.76 3.92 -17.88
C LEU A 620 -23.12 4.23 -17.25
N ALA A 621 -23.13 4.61 -15.97
CA ALA A 621 -24.35 5.05 -15.33
C ALA A 621 -24.81 6.39 -15.90
N THR A 622 -26.12 6.55 -16.02
CA THR A 622 -26.72 7.79 -16.50
C THR A 622 -26.34 9.00 -15.63
N ALA A 623 -26.24 8.79 -14.32
CA ALA A 623 -25.78 9.79 -13.37
C ALA A 623 -24.33 10.23 -13.67
N ASP A 624 -23.43 9.28 -13.90
CA ASP A 624 -22.03 9.56 -14.21
C ASP A 624 -21.87 10.19 -15.59
N ALA A 625 -22.60 9.74 -16.59
CA ALA A 625 -22.64 10.40 -17.90
C ALA A 625 -23.01 11.90 -17.77
N ARG A 626 -23.96 12.25 -16.88
CA ARG A 626 -24.32 13.62 -16.59
C ARG A 626 -23.20 14.39 -15.89
N ARG A 627 -22.54 13.79 -14.91
CA ARG A 627 -21.37 14.39 -14.23
C ARG A 627 -20.26 14.67 -15.22
N LEU A 628 -19.90 13.67 -16.05
CA LEU A 628 -18.88 13.79 -17.09
C LEU A 628 -19.21 14.89 -18.09
N LEU A 629 -20.45 14.99 -18.54
CA LEU A 629 -20.90 16.06 -19.42
C LEU A 629 -20.73 17.44 -18.77
N THR A 630 -21.13 17.60 -17.50
CA THR A 630 -20.96 18.83 -16.75
C THR A 630 -19.48 19.26 -16.64
N LEU A 631 -18.59 18.30 -16.35
CA LEU A 631 -17.15 18.57 -16.27
C LEU A 631 -16.57 18.94 -17.65
N ALA A 632 -17.01 18.27 -18.70
CA ALA A 632 -16.59 18.57 -20.06
C ALA A 632 -17.13 19.95 -20.50
N GLU A 633 -18.39 20.27 -20.26
CA GLU A 633 -18.96 21.62 -20.57
C GLU A 633 -18.22 22.73 -19.82
N ALA A 634 -17.64 22.43 -18.66
CA ALA A 634 -16.75 23.34 -17.92
C ALA A 634 -15.30 23.40 -18.48
N GLY A 635 -15.01 22.65 -19.55
CA GLY A 635 -13.74 22.69 -20.26
C GLY A 635 -12.71 21.65 -19.88
N LEU A 636 -13.08 20.57 -19.17
CA LEU A 636 -12.17 19.48 -18.87
C LEU A 636 -11.96 18.59 -20.10
N PRO A 637 -10.72 18.34 -20.56
CA PRO A 637 -10.43 17.35 -21.60
C PRO A 637 -10.82 15.94 -21.15
N ILE A 638 -11.53 15.19 -22.01
CA ILE A 638 -11.96 13.81 -21.72
C ILE A 638 -11.60 12.90 -22.90
N VAL A 639 -11.02 11.75 -22.57
CA VAL A 639 -10.75 10.64 -23.51
C VAL A 639 -11.60 9.46 -23.11
N LEU A 640 -12.41 8.93 -24.03
CA LEU A 640 -13.24 7.73 -23.82
C LEU A 640 -12.64 6.55 -24.60
N LEU A 641 -12.48 5.41 -23.93
CA LEU A 641 -12.01 4.19 -24.55
C LEU A 641 -13.18 3.23 -24.80
N GLY A 642 -13.44 2.90 -26.05
CA GLY A 642 -14.45 1.92 -26.46
C GLY A 642 -15.60 2.49 -27.27
N ALA A 643 -16.58 1.62 -27.54
CA ALA A 643 -17.72 1.91 -28.40
C ALA A 643 -18.88 2.52 -27.60
N PHE A 644 -18.78 3.79 -27.22
CA PHE A 644 -19.82 4.51 -26.48
C PHE A 644 -21.03 4.91 -27.33
N ASP A 645 -21.21 4.33 -28.51
CA ASP A 645 -22.40 4.58 -29.35
C ASP A 645 -23.63 3.80 -28.85
N GLN A 646 -23.40 2.65 -28.24
CA GLN A 646 -24.43 1.78 -27.67
C GLN A 646 -24.01 1.30 -26.27
N PRO A 647 -23.86 2.22 -25.31
CA PRO A 647 -23.43 1.84 -23.96
C PRO A 647 -24.55 1.09 -23.24
N LEU A 648 -24.16 0.23 -22.31
CA LEU A 648 -25.07 -0.41 -21.36
C LEU A 648 -25.08 0.37 -20.05
N THR A 649 -26.22 0.36 -19.37
CA THR A 649 -26.24 0.73 -17.95
C THR A 649 -25.62 -0.38 -17.12
N PRO A 650 -24.83 -0.08 -16.12
CA PRO A 650 -24.22 -1.11 -15.29
C PRO A 650 -25.24 -1.87 -14.44
N GLY A 651 -26.22 -1.16 -13.86
CA GLY A 651 -27.37 -1.73 -13.16
C GLY A 651 -28.55 -2.04 -14.07
N VAL A 652 -29.59 -2.63 -13.50
CA VAL A 652 -30.86 -2.89 -14.22
C VAL A 652 -31.50 -1.55 -14.57
N PRO A 653 -31.69 -1.21 -15.87
CA PRO A 653 -32.16 0.12 -16.26
C PRO A 653 -33.64 0.31 -15.92
N ASP A 654 -33.99 1.57 -15.63
CA ASP A 654 -35.36 2.04 -15.61
C ASP A 654 -35.89 2.33 -17.02
N ASP A 655 -37.22 2.48 -17.17
CA ASP A 655 -37.83 2.80 -18.43
C ASP A 655 -37.24 4.10 -19.04
N GLY A 656 -36.73 3.98 -20.27
CA GLY A 656 -36.13 5.07 -21.03
C GLY A 656 -34.74 5.52 -20.53
N GLU A 657 -34.13 4.81 -19.57
CA GLU A 657 -32.81 5.16 -19.06
C GLU A 657 -31.71 4.99 -20.11
N SER A 658 -31.78 3.92 -20.88
CA SER A 658 -30.85 3.67 -21.99
C SER A 658 -30.88 4.76 -23.07
N ASP A 659 -32.06 5.34 -23.32
CA ASP A 659 -32.22 6.47 -24.26
C ASP A 659 -31.61 7.74 -23.70
N ARG A 660 -31.85 8.04 -22.42
CA ARG A 660 -31.26 9.18 -21.72
C ARG A 660 -29.74 9.08 -21.69
N LEU A 661 -29.19 7.89 -21.45
CA LEU A 661 -27.76 7.67 -21.48
C LEU A 661 -27.15 7.95 -22.85
N ARG A 662 -27.81 7.44 -23.93
CA ARG A 662 -27.37 7.69 -25.31
C ARG A 662 -27.40 9.19 -25.66
N GLU A 663 -28.42 9.92 -25.25
CA GLU A 663 -28.51 11.37 -25.47
C GLU A 663 -27.38 12.13 -24.75
N LEU A 664 -27.10 11.80 -23.50
CA LEU A 664 -26.02 12.44 -22.74
C LEU A 664 -24.65 12.18 -23.40
N LEU A 665 -24.40 10.93 -23.83
CA LEU A 665 -23.13 10.59 -24.48
C LEU A 665 -23.02 11.23 -25.88
N ALA A 666 -24.08 11.36 -26.63
CA ALA A 666 -24.07 12.05 -27.90
C ALA A 666 -23.69 13.54 -27.71
N ARG A 667 -24.20 14.19 -26.65
CA ARG A 667 -23.80 15.54 -26.28
C ARG A 667 -22.35 15.62 -25.87
N LEU A 668 -21.91 14.70 -25.01
CA LEU A 668 -20.52 14.62 -24.52
C LEU A 668 -19.52 14.47 -25.67
N LEU A 669 -19.78 13.53 -26.59
CA LEU A 669 -18.94 13.27 -27.76
C LEU A 669 -18.96 14.42 -28.79
N GLY A 670 -19.95 15.29 -28.73
CA GLY A 670 -20.03 16.48 -29.57
C GLY A 670 -19.13 17.63 -29.13
N LEU A 671 -18.52 17.59 -27.95
CA LEU A 671 -17.68 18.65 -27.43
C LEU A 671 -16.26 18.58 -28.02
N PRO A 672 -15.63 19.74 -28.39
CA PRO A 672 -14.37 19.77 -29.13
C PRO A 672 -13.15 19.25 -28.35
N HIS A 673 -13.22 19.18 -27.03
CA HIS A 673 -12.17 18.67 -26.15
C HIS A 673 -12.49 17.29 -25.56
N VAL A 674 -13.46 16.59 -26.17
CA VAL A 674 -13.79 15.20 -25.87
C VAL A 674 -13.42 14.35 -27.08
N THR A 675 -12.65 13.28 -26.87
CA THR A 675 -12.25 12.39 -27.95
C THR A 675 -12.49 10.93 -27.56
N ARG A 676 -12.71 10.12 -28.59
CA ARG A 676 -12.89 8.66 -28.42
C ARG A 676 -11.75 7.92 -29.10
N ILE A 677 -11.25 6.91 -28.41
CA ILE A 677 -10.28 5.95 -28.93
C ILE A 677 -10.81 4.53 -28.81
N THR A 678 -10.32 3.66 -29.66
CA THR A 678 -10.68 2.22 -29.68
C THR A 678 -9.56 1.32 -29.19
N ASP A 679 -8.34 1.87 -29.14
CA ASP A 679 -7.15 1.17 -28.64
C ASP A 679 -6.55 1.97 -27.47
N LYS A 680 -6.35 1.30 -26.37
CA LYS A 680 -5.73 1.86 -25.18
C LYS A 680 -4.32 2.42 -25.43
N ALA A 681 -3.59 1.85 -26.37
CA ALA A 681 -2.27 2.34 -26.76
C ALA A 681 -2.28 3.76 -27.34
N ALA A 682 -3.41 4.22 -27.86
CA ALA A 682 -3.58 5.56 -28.43
C ALA A 682 -3.88 6.66 -27.39
N VAL A 683 -3.98 6.33 -26.10
CA VAL A 683 -4.39 7.30 -25.09
C VAL A 683 -3.40 8.47 -24.96
N GLY A 684 -2.10 8.20 -25.05
CA GLY A 684 -1.07 9.24 -25.00
C GLY A 684 -1.19 10.24 -26.15
N ASP A 685 -1.39 9.75 -27.38
CA ASP A 685 -1.57 10.56 -28.57
C ASP A 685 -2.88 11.35 -28.52
N ALA A 686 -3.95 10.74 -28.03
CA ALA A 686 -5.24 11.41 -27.83
C ALA A 686 -5.11 12.58 -26.83
N LEU A 687 -4.44 12.39 -25.70
CA LEU A 687 -4.17 13.45 -24.73
C LEU A 687 -3.31 14.57 -25.34
N ALA A 688 -2.25 14.21 -26.08
CA ALA A 688 -1.42 15.19 -26.78
C ALA A 688 -2.23 15.98 -27.82
N GLY A 689 -3.12 15.32 -28.58
CA GLY A 689 -4.04 15.94 -29.51
C GLY A 689 -5.00 16.94 -28.85
N LEU A 690 -5.34 16.73 -27.59
CA LEU A 690 -6.13 17.66 -26.75
C LEU A 690 -5.27 18.76 -26.09
N GLY A 691 -3.97 18.84 -26.39
CA GLY A 691 -3.04 19.80 -25.81
C GLY A 691 -2.62 19.49 -24.37
N VAL A 692 -2.89 18.28 -23.88
CA VAL A 692 -2.51 17.84 -22.56
C VAL A 692 -1.10 17.23 -22.60
N THR A 693 -0.23 17.69 -21.69
CA THR A 693 1.15 17.20 -21.57
C THR A 693 1.47 16.82 -20.13
N PRO A 694 2.27 15.77 -19.91
CA PRO A 694 2.65 15.37 -18.55
C PRO A 694 3.58 16.38 -17.87
N ASP A 695 3.63 16.36 -16.54
CA ASP A 695 4.54 17.22 -15.77
C ASP A 695 6.00 16.71 -15.82
N VAL A 696 6.17 15.42 -16.05
CA VAL A 696 7.48 14.80 -16.27
C VAL A 696 7.56 14.30 -17.72
N ARG A 697 8.57 14.76 -18.45
CA ARG A 697 8.74 14.40 -19.87
C ARG A 697 10.13 13.81 -20.13
N HIS A 698 10.16 12.75 -20.89
CA HIS A 698 11.39 12.15 -21.41
C HIS A 698 11.09 11.43 -22.73
N ALA A 699 12.07 11.40 -23.63
CA ALA A 699 11.87 10.85 -24.98
C ALA A 699 12.04 9.33 -25.06
N THR A 700 12.77 8.74 -24.11
CA THR A 700 13.11 7.32 -24.13
C THR A 700 12.18 6.56 -23.19
N ALA A 701 11.56 5.50 -23.71
CA ALA A 701 10.79 4.58 -22.87
C ALA A 701 11.68 4.01 -21.76
N SER A 702 11.19 4.05 -20.52
CA SER A 702 11.92 3.59 -19.34
C SER A 702 10.99 3.11 -18.25
N THR A 703 11.57 2.57 -17.20
CA THR A 703 10.88 2.17 -15.97
C THR A 703 10.84 3.28 -14.92
N LEU A 704 11.03 4.55 -15.34
CA LEU A 704 10.95 5.70 -14.45
C LEU A 704 9.51 5.96 -14.01
N LEU A 705 9.26 5.83 -12.73
CA LEU A 705 8.03 6.21 -12.05
C LEU A 705 8.23 7.57 -11.39
N ASN A 706 7.15 8.34 -11.21
CA ASN A 706 7.25 9.62 -10.55
C ASN A 706 6.03 9.96 -9.69
N ALA A 707 6.25 10.81 -8.69
CA ALA A 707 5.20 11.51 -7.95
C ALA A 707 5.57 12.98 -7.86
N HIS A 708 4.59 13.87 -8.01
CA HIS A 708 4.76 15.31 -8.00
C HIS A 708 3.98 15.94 -6.84
N ARG A 709 4.66 16.77 -6.06
CA ARG A 709 4.07 17.53 -4.94
C ARG A 709 4.35 19.02 -5.13
N VAL A 710 3.37 19.85 -4.84
CA VAL A 710 3.49 21.29 -5.01
C VAL A 710 3.24 22.00 -3.69
N THR A 711 4.19 22.78 -3.24
CA THR A 711 4.06 23.68 -2.10
C THR A 711 3.92 25.14 -2.58
N ARG A 712 3.87 26.08 -1.64
CA ARG A 712 3.90 27.51 -1.98
C ARG A 712 5.22 27.91 -2.67
N ASP A 713 6.34 27.29 -2.28
CA ASP A 713 7.70 27.75 -2.60
C ASP A 713 8.45 26.86 -3.57
N ALA A 714 7.96 25.62 -3.83
CA ALA A 714 8.64 24.64 -4.65
C ALA A 714 7.72 23.59 -5.25
N ASP A 715 8.17 23.00 -6.36
CA ASP A 715 7.70 21.73 -6.90
C ASP A 715 8.68 20.63 -6.49
N PHE A 716 8.20 19.54 -5.93
CA PHE A 716 9.00 18.36 -5.56
C PHE A 716 8.66 17.19 -6.47
N TYR A 717 9.68 16.60 -7.06
CA TYR A 717 9.59 15.42 -7.90
C TYR A 717 10.31 14.26 -7.24
N TYR A 718 9.53 13.24 -6.88
CA TYR A 718 10.05 11.95 -6.46
C TYR A 718 10.15 11.06 -7.70
N LEU A 719 11.35 10.66 -8.07
CA LEU A 719 11.66 9.86 -9.25
C LEU A 719 12.19 8.50 -8.80
N CYS A 720 11.59 7.41 -9.25
CA CYS A 720 11.98 6.05 -8.88
C CYS A 720 12.13 5.17 -10.12
N ASN A 721 13.21 4.41 -10.21
CA ASN A 721 13.38 3.40 -11.24
C ASN A 721 12.75 2.08 -10.74
N GLY A 722 11.47 1.87 -11.01
CA GLY A 722 10.69 0.78 -10.43
C GLY A 722 9.74 0.07 -11.40
N LYS A 723 9.17 -1.05 -10.96
CA LYS A 723 8.14 -1.77 -11.70
C LYS A 723 6.76 -1.19 -11.38
N HIS A 724 5.90 -1.13 -12.38
CA HIS A 724 4.49 -0.84 -12.19
C HIS A 724 3.73 -2.02 -11.54
N ALA A 725 4.09 -3.25 -11.88
CA ALA A 725 3.55 -4.46 -11.28
C ALA A 725 4.63 -5.54 -11.18
N GLU A 726 4.48 -6.46 -10.23
CA GLU A 726 5.46 -7.57 -10.05
C GLU A 726 5.58 -8.45 -11.29
N THR A 727 4.48 -8.61 -12.04
CA THR A 727 4.41 -9.44 -13.24
C THR A 727 5.03 -8.81 -14.49
N VAL A 728 5.37 -7.51 -14.45
CA VAL A 728 5.97 -6.81 -15.60
C VAL A 728 7.32 -7.42 -15.97
N LYS A 729 7.47 -7.79 -17.22
CA LYS A 729 8.71 -8.28 -17.85
C LYS A 729 9.08 -7.35 -19.02
N PRO A 730 10.36 -7.13 -19.33
CA PRO A 730 11.56 -7.63 -18.66
C PRO A 730 11.80 -7.04 -17.27
N PRO A 731 12.81 -7.55 -16.52
CA PRO A 731 13.20 -6.94 -15.24
C PRO A 731 13.65 -5.48 -15.44
N VAL A 732 13.52 -4.68 -14.37
CA VAL A 732 13.96 -3.28 -14.37
C VAL A 732 15.46 -3.21 -14.67
N ALA A 733 15.85 -2.41 -15.67
CA ALA A 733 17.24 -2.10 -15.99
C ALA A 733 17.65 -0.74 -15.41
N ALA A 734 18.95 -0.49 -15.34
CA ALA A 734 19.45 0.85 -15.03
C ALA A 734 19.02 1.84 -16.15
N ILE A 735 18.67 3.05 -15.75
CA ILE A 735 18.31 4.15 -16.65
C ILE A 735 19.34 5.27 -16.54
N ASP A 736 19.56 5.97 -17.66
CA ASP A 736 20.40 7.16 -17.76
C ASP A 736 19.94 8.00 -18.95
N HIS A 737 19.08 9.00 -18.69
CA HIS A 737 18.56 9.89 -19.72
C HIS A 737 18.15 11.25 -19.17
N GLN A 738 17.85 12.18 -20.09
CA GLN A 738 17.36 13.50 -19.75
C GLN A 738 15.87 13.45 -19.44
N VAL A 739 15.48 14.15 -18.36
CA VAL A 739 14.11 14.27 -17.89
C VAL A 739 13.76 15.73 -17.67
N THR A 740 12.70 16.18 -18.32
CA THR A 740 12.18 17.54 -18.16
C THR A 740 11.09 17.56 -17.11
N LEU A 741 11.22 18.42 -16.13
CA LEU A 741 10.33 18.61 -14.99
C LEU A 741 9.65 19.96 -15.11
N ARG A 742 8.32 20.01 -14.99
CA ARG A 742 7.55 21.25 -15.05
C ARG A 742 7.67 22.05 -13.76
N HIS A 743 7.91 23.36 -13.87
CA HIS A 743 7.83 24.27 -12.73
C HIS A 743 6.46 24.99 -12.68
N THR A 744 5.55 24.52 -11.84
CA THR A 744 4.16 25.02 -11.78
C THR A 744 4.02 26.33 -11.00
N ARG A 745 5.00 26.69 -10.16
CA ARG A 745 5.02 27.85 -9.28
C ARG A 745 5.93 28.98 -9.75
N ARG A 746 6.28 28.97 -11.01
CA ARG A 746 7.15 29.98 -11.60
C ARG A 746 6.60 31.40 -11.42
N THR A 747 7.37 32.29 -10.83
CA THR A 747 7.13 33.73 -10.91
C THR A 747 7.68 34.24 -12.25
N ARG A 748 6.90 35.01 -12.99
CA ARG A 748 7.30 35.55 -14.30
C ARG A 748 8.61 36.33 -14.15
N GLY A 749 9.69 35.88 -14.82
CA GLY A 749 11.03 36.47 -14.73
C GLY A 749 11.85 36.04 -13.52
N GLY A 750 11.36 35.10 -12.70
CA GLY A 750 12.13 34.49 -11.59
C GLY A 750 13.08 33.39 -12.08
N THR A 751 14.22 33.26 -11.42
CA THR A 751 15.18 32.18 -11.66
C THR A 751 14.74 30.92 -10.93
N THR A 752 14.69 29.79 -11.64
CA THR A 752 14.43 28.46 -11.08
C THR A 752 15.75 27.74 -10.83
N ILE A 753 15.92 27.19 -9.63
CA ILE A 753 17.08 26.36 -9.27
C ILE A 753 16.58 24.93 -9.00
N PRO A 754 17.11 23.92 -9.69
CA PRO A 754 16.90 22.54 -9.30
C PRO A 754 17.84 22.13 -8.16
N TYR A 755 17.28 21.53 -7.13
CA TYR A 755 17.99 20.97 -5.98
C TYR A 755 17.86 19.46 -5.98
N LEU A 756 18.95 18.75 -5.73
CA LEU A 756 18.96 17.34 -5.38
C LEU A 756 18.77 17.21 -3.86
N LEU A 757 17.75 16.50 -3.44
CA LEU A 757 17.50 16.15 -2.06
C LEU A 757 17.95 14.70 -1.83
N ASP A 758 19.02 14.49 -1.10
CA ASP A 758 19.52 13.15 -0.79
C ASP A 758 18.83 12.59 0.45
N PRO A 759 17.95 11.58 0.33
CA PRO A 759 17.22 11.05 1.48
C PRO A 759 18.12 10.22 2.42
N TRP A 760 19.31 9.78 2.00
CA TRP A 760 20.25 9.08 2.87
C TRP A 760 21.01 10.03 3.81
N THR A 761 21.51 11.11 3.28
CA THR A 761 22.30 12.08 4.08
C THR A 761 21.45 13.19 4.68
N GLY A 762 20.33 13.54 4.05
CA GLY A 762 19.51 14.70 4.40
C GLY A 762 20.04 16.00 3.83
N GLU A 763 21.02 15.94 2.93
CA GLU A 763 21.56 17.11 2.25
C GLU A 763 20.65 17.56 1.11
N ALA A 764 20.60 18.88 0.91
CA ALA A 764 19.96 19.52 -0.23
C ALA A 764 21.02 20.34 -0.99
N THR A 765 21.34 19.91 -2.21
CA THR A 765 22.41 20.52 -3.01
C THR A 765 21.88 21.01 -4.35
N ARG A 766 22.41 22.12 -4.89
CA ARG A 766 22.04 22.57 -6.23
C ARG A 766 22.52 21.54 -7.26
N ILE A 767 21.67 21.20 -8.22
CA ILE A 767 22.08 20.44 -9.39
C ILE A 767 22.91 21.38 -10.28
N ALA A 768 24.16 21.02 -10.52
CA ALA A 768 25.10 21.87 -11.26
C ALA A 768 24.86 21.85 -12.77
N ARG A 769 24.33 20.74 -13.33
CA ARG A 769 24.08 20.54 -14.75
C ARG A 769 22.59 20.39 -15.05
N TYR A 770 22.04 21.38 -15.77
CA TYR A 770 20.66 21.37 -16.23
C TYR A 770 20.46 22.34 -17.39
N THR A 771 19.33 22.23 -18.09
CA THR A 771 18.84 23.22 -19.02
C THR A 771 17.46 23.72 -18.61
N GLU A 772 17.15 24.96 -18.98
CA GLU A 772 15.85 25.60 -18.70
C GLU A 772 15.25 26.06 -20.03
N ASP A 773 13.99 25.70 -20.26
CA ASP A 773 13.22 26.12 -21.42
C ASP A 773 11.80 26.51 -20.96
N ASP A 774 11.42 27.77 -21.16
CA ASP A 774 10.16 28.35 -20.70
C ASP A 774 9.82 28.03 -19.22
N GLY A 775 10.85 27.90 -18.37
CA GLY A 775 10.74 27.61 -16.94
C GLY A 775 10.66 26.13 -16.58
N ASP A 776 10.48 25.24 -17.54
CA ASP A 776 10.65 23.80 -17.32
C ASP A 776 12.15 23.48 -17.27
N VAL A 777 12.53 22.58 -16.37
CA VAL A 777 13.94 22.25 -16.09
C VAL A 777 14.24 20.83 -16.54
N THR A 778 15.28 20.65 -17.36
CA THR A 778 15.75 19.34 -17.78
C THR A 778 17.01 18.96 -17.03
N VAL A 779 16.96 17.81 -16.36
CA VAL A 779 18.06 17.22 -15.60
C VAL A 779 18.40 15.82 -16.10
N ARG A 780 19.64 15.38 -15.89
CA ARG A 780 20.01 13.98 -16.10
C ARG A 780 19.55 13.13 -14.94
N VAL A 781 18.84 12.04 -15.22
CA VAL A 781 18.39 11.02 -14.25
C VAL A 781 19.11 9.72 -14.57
N ALA A 782 19.99 9.30 -13.66
CA ALA A 782 20.74 8.05 -13.76
C ALA A 782 20.44 7.22 -12.49
N LEU A 783 19.64 6.16 -12.63
CA LEU A 783 19.15 5.36 -11.52
C LEU A 783 19.29 3.86 -11.80
N ARG A 784 19.80 3.12 -10.82
CA ARG A 784 19.74 1.65 -10.81
C ARG A 784 18.33 1.17 -10.41
N PRO A 785 18.02 -0.12 -10.62
CA PRO A 785 16.73 -0.66 -10.22
C PRO A 785 16.39 -0.42 -8.74
N GLY A 786 15.26 0.21 -8.50
CA GLY A 786 14.77 0.57 -7.16
C GLY A 786 15.32 1.89 -6.61
N GLN A 787 16.37 2.46 -7.19
CA GLN A 787 16.90 3.74 -6.73
C GLN A 787 15.93 4.90 -6.93
N VAL A 788 16.13 5.91 -6.09
CA VAL A 788 15.30 7.10 -6.00
C VAL A 788 16.15 8.36 -6.18
N MET A 789 15.61 9.34 -6.87
CA MET A 789 16.11 10.70 -6.95
C MET A 789 14.99 11.67 -6.60
N ILE A 790 15.24 12.59 -5.68
CA ILE A 790 14.27 13.63 -5.32
C ILE A 790 14.81 14.96 -5.82
N VAL A 791 14.02 15.64 -6.67
CA VAL A 791 14.35 16.96 -7.22
C VAL A 791 13.35 17.99 -6.72
N ALA A 792 13.85 19.09 -6.16
CA ALA A 792 13.03 20.25 -5.86
C ALA A 792 13.32 21.37 -6.85
N LEU A 793 12.28 21.91 -7.47
CA LEU A 793 12.37 23.13 -8.28
C LEU A 793 11.89 24.33 -7.45
N GLY A 794 12.77 25.31 -7.24
CA GLY A 794 12.40 26.46 -6.42
C GLY A 794 13.30 27.68 -6.65
N ARG A 795 13.09 28.72 -5.86
CA ARG A 795 13.90 29.93 -5.92
C ARG A 795 15.30 29.71 -5.36
N PRO A 796 16.30 30.52 -5.75
CA PRO A 796 17.60 30.58 -5.08
C PRO A 796 17.44 30.79 -3.57
N GLY A 797 18.22 30.09 -2.76
CA GLY A 797 18.18 30.18 -1.29
C GLY A 797 17.06 29.37 -0.63
N LEU A 798 16.37 28.51 -1.35
CA LEU A 798 15.27 27.67 -0.81
C LEU A 798 15.73 26.79 0.36
N PHE A 799 16.95 26.24 0.29
CA PHE A 799 17.57 25.38 1.31
C PHE A 799 18.75 26.08 2.04
N GLY A 800 18.70 27.41 2.20
CA GLY A 800 19.72 28.17 2.93
C GLY A 800 21.02 28.42 2.18
N ASP A 801 21.10 28.06 0.92
CA ASP A 801 22.19 28.37 0.02
C ASP A 801 22.22 29.87 -0.36
N ARG A 802 23.30 30.33 -1.01
CA ARG A 802 23.42 31.75 -1.39
C ARG A 802 22.35 32.19 -2.37
N ASN A 803 21.81 33.39 -2.16
CA ASN A 803 20.78 34.02 -3.02
C ASN A 803 21.41 34.57 -4.34
N GLY A 804 22.00 33.73 -5.19
CA GLY A 804 22.57 34.14 -6.46
C GLY A 804 22.20 33.20 -7.60
N ALA A 805 21.93 33.74 -8.79
CA ALA A 805 21.85 32.99 -10.01
C ALA A 805 23.28 32.84 -10.58
N GLU A 806 24.08 31.98 -9.96
CA GLU A 806 25.38 31.62 -10.49
C GLU A 806 25.21 30.86 -11.82
N PRO A 807 26.13 31.03 -12.78
CA PRO A 807 26.08 30.26 -14.01
C PRO A 807 26.12 28.76 -13.72
N HIS A 808 25.24 28.01 -14.33
CA HIS A 808 25.20 26.56 -14.27
C HIS A 808 25.74 25.94 -15.57
N VAL A 809 26.01 24.67 -15.55
CA VAL A 809 26.44 23.89 -16.71
C VAL A 809 25.22 23.47 -17.52
N VAL A 810 25.21 23.80 -18.79
CA VAL A 810 24.17 23.35 -19.72
C VAL A 810 24.62 22.11 -20.50
N ASP A 811 25.95 21.99 -20.74
CA ASP A 811 26.52 20.83 -21.43
C ASP A 811 27.97 20.60 -21.06
N THR A 812 28.39 19.33 -20.97
CA THR A 812 29.78 18.96 -20.65
C THR A 812 30.06 17.50 -21.03
N ASP A 813 31.30 17.20 -21.38
CA ASP A 813 31.86 15.86 -21.54
C ASP A 813 32.45 15.28 -20.24
N ALA A 814 32.38 16.05 -19.14
CA ALA A 814 32.76 15.57 -17.82
C ALA A 814 31.72 14.57 -17.26
N SER A 815 32.20 13.52 -16.59
CA SER A 815 31.33 12.52 -15.97
C SER A 815 30.48 13.11 -14.86
N GLU A 816 31.03 14.02 -14.07
CA GLU A 816 30.32 14.64 -12.93
C GLU A 816 30.71 16.11 -12.81
N VAL A 817 29.74 16.98 -12.55
CA VAL A 817 29.91 18.37 -12.19
C VAL A 817 29.17 18.67 -10.92
N LEU A 818 29.84 19.36 -10.01
CA LEU A 818 29.30 19.71 -8.69
C LEU A 818 29.31 21.23 -8.52
N PHE A 819 28.41 21.70 -7.67
CA PHE A 819 28.42 23.07 -7.18
C PHE A 819 28.62 23.05 -5.65
N ASP A 820 29.73 23.62 -5.17
CA ASP A 820 30.09 23.61 -3.75
C ASP A 820 29.54 24.81 -2.95
N GLY A 821 28.58 25.53 -3.53
CA GLY A 821 28.03 26.76 -2.96
C GLY A 821 28.80 28.03 -3.36
N ARG A 822 29.95 27.91 -4.07
CA ARG A 822 30.77 29.02 -4.52
C ARG A 822 31.25 28.87 -5.96
N SER A 823 31.65 27.66 -6.34
CA SER A 823 32.23 27.37 -7.63
C SER A 823 31.70 26.07 -8.24
N LEU A 824 31.74 25.99 -9.55
CA LEU A 824 31.55 24.77 -10.28
C LEU A 824 32.86 23.96 -10.29
N THR A 825 32.72 22.66 -10.07
CA THR A 825 33.88 21.74 -10.02
C THR A 825 33.60 20.54 -10.91
N VAL A 826 34.51 20.25 -11.83
CA VAL A 826 34.53 18.97 -12.55
C VAL A 826 35.16 17.92 -11.67
N ARG A 827 34.49 16.79 -11.51
CA ARG A 827 35.04 15.59 -10.90
C ARG A 827 35.17 14.51 -11.97
N SER A 828 36.35 13.89 -12.08
CA SER A 828 36.62 12.87 -13.08
C SER A 828 37.50 11.75 -12.54
N THR A 829 37.20 10.51 -12.92
CA THR A 829 38.02 9.32 -12.68
C THR A 829 39.11 9.11 -13.71
N GLU A 830 39.14 9.94 -14.76
CA GLU A 830 40.09 9.87 -15.86
C GLU A 830 40.76 11.23 -16.07
N ALA A 831 42.05 11.20 -16.39
CA ALA A 831 42.78 12.37 -16.85
C ALA A 831 42.31 12.83 -18.21
N GLY A 832 42.53 14.10 -18.54
CA GLY A 832 42.24 14.65 -19.85
C GLY A 832 41.57 16.01 -19.79
N THR A 833 41.34 16.57 -20.97
CA THR A 833 40.64 17.85 -21.12
C THR A 833 39.15 17.63 -21.13
N ARG A 834 38.41 18.45 -20.37
CA ARG A 834 36.94 18.46 -20.32
C ARG A 834 36.42 19.80 -20.82
N THR A 835 35.44 19.78 -21.68
CA THR A 835 34.79 20.98 -22.21
C THR A 835 33.47 21.18 -21.49
N THR A 836 33.22 22.36 -20.95
CA THR A 836 32.00 22.69 -20.20
C THR A 836 31.42 23.98 -20.75
N ARG A 837 30.16 23.91 -21.20
CA ARG A 837 29.38 25.07 -21.66
C ARG A 837 28.49 25.55 -20.54
N LEU A 838 28.60 26.82 -20.20
CA LEU A 838 27.81 27.46 -19.13
C LEU A 838 26.55 28.13 -19.66
N SER A 839 25.58 28.36 -18.80
CA SER A 839 24.34 29.10 -19.11
C SER A 839 24.58 30.55 -19.54
N SER A 840 25.73 31.12 -19.19
CA SER A 840 26.17 32.43 -19.70
C SER A 840 26.57 32.42 -21.17
N GLY A 841 26.59 31.26 -21.83
CA GLY A 841 27.10 31.05 -23.18
C GLY A 841 28.62 30.82 -23.26
N ARG A 842 29.36 31.01 -22.16
CA ARG A 842 30.81 30.79 -22.13
C ARG A 842 31.12 29.27 -22.16
N THR A 843 32.09 28.90 -22.97
CA THR A 843 32.65 27.55 -22.97
C THR A 843 34.01 27.59 -22.25
N VAL A 844 34.19 26.67 -21.30
CA VAL A 844 35.40 26.55 -20.48
C VAL A 844 36.04 25.20 -20.74
N THR A 845 37.34 25.21 -20.96
CA THR A 845 38.18 24.01 -21.07
C THR A 845 38.89 23.78 -19.74
N THR A 846 38.66 22.65 -19.11
CA THR A 846 39.27 22.29 -17.83
C THR A 846 40.15 21.06 -18.00
N THR A 847 41.39 21.13 -17.62
CA THR A 847 42.33 20.00 -17.69
C THR A 847 42.33 19.25 -16.36
N VAL A 848 41.90 18.01 -16.40
CA VAL A 848 42.04 17.09 -15.27
C VAL A 848 43.38 16.41 -15.34
N PRO A 849 44.27 16.63 -14.34
CA PRO A 849 45.54 15.93 -14.28
C PRO A 849 45.40 14.43 -14.08
N SER A 850 46.54 13.70 -14.05
CA SER A 850 46.52 12.25 -13.84
C SER A 850 45.73 11.84 -12.59
N VAL A 851 44.95 10.81 -12.72
CA VAL A 851 44.16 10.18 -11.65
C VAL A 851 44.77 8.81 -11.37
N PRO A 852 44.96 8.41 -10.10
CA PRO A 852 45.43 7.08 -9.77
C PRO A 852 44.44 5.98 -10.24
N ALA A 853 44.99 4.80 -10.58
CA ALA A 853 44.13 3.67 -10.95
C ALA A 853 43.29 3.20 -9.76
N PRO A 854 42.10 2.59 -10.01
CA PRO A 854 41.29 1.98 -8.96
C PRO A 854 42.05 0.90 -8.20
N ILE A 855 41.81 0.84 -6.88
CA ILE A 855 42.45 -0.11 -5.97
C ILE A 855 41.44 -1.13 -5.50
N THR A 856 41.73 -2.42 -5.67
CA THR A 856 40.96 -3.54 -5.14
C THR A 856 41.72 -4.15 -3.96
N PRO A 857 41.26 -3.96 -2.71
CA PRO A 857 41.89 -4.60 -1.57
C PRO A 857 41.83 -6.12 -1.67
N SER A 858 42.93 -6.79 -1.40
CA SER A 858 43.05 -8.25 -1.60
C SER A 858 43.13 -9.03 -0.29
N ARG A 859 43.22 -8.35 0.84
CA ARG A 859 43.33 -9.01 2.17
C ARG A 859 42.45 -8.33 3.17
N TRP A 860 41.64 -9.15 3.85
CA TRP A 860 40.69 -8.67 4.84
C TRP A 860 40.84 -9.42 6.14
N GLN A 861 40.78 -8.71 7.24
CA GLN A 861 40.52 -9.29 8.56
C GLN A 861 39.00 -9.19 8.75
N LEU A 862 38.35 -10.29 9.14
CA LEU A 862 36.92 -10.36 9.46
C LEU A 862 36.76 -10.72 10.93
N ASP A 863 36.26 -9.78 11.71
CA ASP A 863 35.86 -9.99 13.09
C ASP A 863 34.34 -10.21 13.13
N VAL A 864 33.91 -11.37 13.65
CA VAL A 864 32.52 -11.83 13.66
C VAL A 864 32.01 -11.85 15.08
N ASP A 865 30.86 -11.19 15.30
CA ASP A 865 30.00 -11.40 16.46
C ASP A 865 28.84 -12.31 16.04
N ASP A 866 29.02 -13.61 16.24
CA ASP A 866 28.08 -14.65 15.82
C ASP A 866 27.04 -14.91 16.92
N ARG A 867 25.74 -14.86 16.57
CA ARG A 867 24.61 -14.92 17.50
C ARG A 867 24.05 -16.33 17.61
N TYR A 868 23.84 -16.79 18.86
CA TYR A 868 23.34 -18.11 19.20
C TYR A 868 22.15 -18.04 20.15
N PRO A 869 21.30 -19.11 20.18
CA PRO A 869 20.31 -19.27 21.25
C PRO A 869 20.98 -19.31 22.61
N GLY A 870 20.53 -18.46 23.52
CA GLY A 870 20.95 -18.49 24.93
C GLY A 870 20.09 -19.40 25.81
N SER A 871 20.23 -19.24 27.11
CA SER A 871 19.51 -20.07 28.12
C SER A 871 18.01 -19.76 28.25
N ALA A 872 17.54 -18.68 27.65
CA ALA A 872 16.13 -18.30 27.60
C ALA A 872 15.75 -17.83 26.19
N PRO A 873 14.45 -17.92 25.79
CA PRO A 873 14.03 -17.54 24.43
C PRO A 873 14.43 -16.11 24.03
N THR A 874 14.44 -15.16 24.97
CA THR A 874 14.81 -13.77 24.69
C THR A 874 16.30 -13.49 24.84
N ARG A 875 17.12 -14.48 25.25
CA ARG A 875 18.54 -14.32 25.44
C ARG A 875 19.32 -14.78 24.20
N THR A 876 20.17 -13.92 23.71
CA THR A 876 21.13 -14.23 22.65
C THR A 876 22.52 -14.33 23.25
N ASP A 877 23.19 -15.44 23.02
CA ASP A 877 24.62 -15.63 23.34
C ASP A 877 25.48 -15.24 22.13
N HIS A 878 26.66 -14.71 22.39
CA HIS A 878 27.56 -14.16 21.38
C HIS A 878 28.88 -14.96 21.34
N VAL A 879 29.29 -15.37 20.15
CA VAL A 879 30.56 -16.04 19.92
C VAL A 879 31.41 -15.19 18.98
N HIS A 880 32.55 -14.75 19.45
CA HIS A 880 33.48 -13.94 18.67
C HIS A 880 34.48 -14.82 17.92
N ARG A 881 34.69 -14.51 16.65
CA ARG A 881 35.67 -15.18 15.76
C ARG A 881 36.43 -14.15 14.97
N THR A 882 37.69 -14.43 14.68
CA THR A 882 38.50 -13.62 13.78
C THR A 882 39.04 -14.50 12.66
N LEU A 883 38.82 -14.08 11.44
CA LEU A 883 39.26 -14.78 10.22
C LEU A 883 40.11 -13.83 9.36
N THR A 884 41.03 -14.42 8.59
CA THR A 884 41.74 -13.70 7.53
C THR A 884 41.24 -14.22 6.19
N LEU A 885 40.77 -13.32 5.33
CA LEU A 885 40.23 -13.63 4.01
C LEU A 885 41.13 -13.02 2.94
N ASP A 886 41.63 -13.85 2.02
CA ASP A 886 42.34 -13.36 0.81
C ASP A 886 41.34 -13.00 -0.30
N THR A 887 40.12 -13.53 -0.21
CA THR A 887 39.00 -13.22 -1.14
C THR A 887 37.73 -13.06 -0.33
N LEU A 888 36.91 -12.08 -0.69
CA LEU A 888 35.60 -11.89 -0.11
C LEU A 888 34.65 -12.97 -0.64
N LEU A 889 33.96 -13.64 0.26
CA LEU A 889 32.99 -14.68 -0.02
C LEU A 889 31.73 -14.45 0.84
N PRO A 890 30.56 -14.89 0.40
CA PRO A 890 29.40 -14.95 1.30
C PRO A 890 29.71 -15.87 2.49
N TRP A 891 29.12 -15.58 3.65
CA TRP A 891 29.33 -16.42 4.86
C TRP A 891 28.94 -17.88 4.63
N SER A 892 27.93 -18.13 3.80
CA SER A 892 27.52 -19.48 3.37
C SER A 892 28.64 -20.29 2.71
N GLY A 893 29.61 -19.60 2.08
CA GLY A 893 30.78 -20.19 1.43
C GLY A 893 32.02 -20.31 2.34
N ILE A 894 31.96 -19.83 3.59
CA ILE A 894 33.01 -19.94 4.60
C ILE A 894 32.62 -21.04 5.59
N PRO A 895 33.32 -22.17 5.66
CA PRO A 895 32.87 -23.34 6.46
C PRO A 895 32.54 -23.01 7.91
N GLU A 896 33.30 -22.16 8.56
CA GLU A 896 33.12 -21.75 9.96
C GLU A 896 31.92 -20.80 10.16
N LEU A 897 31.38 -20.19 9.10
CA LEU A 897 30.32 -19.19 9.12
C LEU A 897 29.06 -19.61 8.36
N ALA A 898 29.04 -20.78 7.75
CA ALA A 898 28.00 -21.20 6.82
C ALA A 898 26.57 -21.06 7.37
N ASP A 899 26.36 -21.28 8.65
CA ASP A 899 25.07 -21.12 9.36
C ASP A 899 25.13 -19.99 10.40
N SER A 900 26.07 -19.04 10.27
CA SER A 900 26.23 -17.96 11.20
C SER A 900 25.30 -16.79 10.85
N ALA A 901 24.95 -16.01 11.86
CA ALA A 901 24.20 -14.76 11.74
C ALA A 901 24.66 -13.78 12.82
N GLY A 902 24.68 -12.49 12.52
CA GLY A 902 25.19 -11.50 13.48
C GLY A 902 25.84 -10.32 12.79
N ILE A 903 26.98 -9.88 13.33
CA ILE A 903 27.71 -8.72 12.80
C ILE A 903 29.09 -9.16 12.33
N GLY A 904 29.42 -8.78 11.09
CA GLY A 904 30.77 -8.95 10.53
C GLY A 904 31.47 -7.61 10.34
N ARG A 905 32.66 -7.43 10.93
CA ARG A 905 33.50 -6.26 10.71
C ARG A 905 34.68 -6.66 9.84
N TYR A 906 34.63 -6.20 8.58
CA TYR A 906 35.66 -6.45 7.57
C TYR A 906 36.63 -5.28 7.57
N ARG A 907 37.90 -5.55 7.84
CA ARG A 907 38.95 -4.53 7.93
C ARG A 907 40.05 -4.81 6.91
N THR A 908 40.43 -3.76 6.18
CA THR A 908 41.57 -3.79 5.24
C THR A 908 42.38 -2.53 5.28
N THR A 909 43.52 -2.55 4.64
CA THR A 909 44.39 -1.36 4.49
C THR A 909 44.69 -1.06 3.05
N VAL A 910 44.69 0.21 2.71
CA VAL A 910 44.99 0.71 1.37
C VAL A 910 46.08 1.81 1.51
N ASP A 911 47.12 1.69 0.69
CA ASP A 911 48.18 2.70 0.63
C ASP A 911 47.95 3.63 -0.57
N LEU A 912 47.76 4.91 -0.31
CA LEU A 912 47.61 5.94 -1.32
C LEU A 912 48.97 6.57 -1.69
N PRO A 913 49.15 6.89 -2.99
CA PRO A 913 50.47 7.35 -3.50
C PRO A 913 50.92 8.65 -2.87
N PRO A 914 52.23 8.91 -2.86
CA PRO A 914 52.82 10.15 -2.31
C PRO A 914 52.24 11.43 -2.94
N GLY A 915 51.78 11.38 -4.19
CA GLY A 915 51.12 12.48 -4.88
C GLY A 915 49.66 12.76 -4.52
N TRP A 916 49.06 12.04 -3.54
CA TRP A 916 47.69 12.28 -3.07
C TRP A 916 47.58 13.65 -2.38
N THR A 917 46.66 14.47 -2.83
CA THR A 917 46.40 15.84 -2.34
C THR A 917 44.94 16.05 -2.05
N SER A 918 44.52 17.17 -1.51
CA SER A 918 43.11 17.55 -1.31
C SER A 918 42.27 17.69 -2.58
N ALA A 919 42.94 17.75 -3.75
CA ALA A 919 42.21 17.72 -5.03
C ALA A 919 41.86 16.29 -5.48
N HIS A 920 42.32 15.26 -4.77
CA HIS A 920 41.92 13.87 -4.98
C HIS A 920 40.85 13.46 -3.96
N GLY A 921 40.01 12.57 -4.36
CA GLY A 921 39.10 11.81 -3.51
C GLY A 921 38.91 10.42 -4.10
N ALA A 922 38.03 9.63 -3.49
CA ALA A 922 37.66 8.34 -4.05
C ALA A 922 36.26 7.93 -3.61
N HIS A 923 35.57 7.24 -4.50
CA HIS A 923 34.37 6.47 -4.15
C HIS A 923 34.77 5.07 -3.71
N LEU A 924 34.19 4.61 -2.59
CA LEU A 924 34.27 3.21 -2.17
C LEU A 924 33.02 2.48 -2.68
N GLU A 925 33.24 1.58 -3.62
CA GLU A 925 32.21 0.68 -4.17
C GLU A 925 32.30 -0.63 -3.40
N LEU A 926 31.21 -1.05 -2.72
CA LEU A 926 31.21 -2.30 -1.95
C LEU A 926 30.87 -3.52 -2.80
N GLY A 927 30.35 -3.31 -4.02
CA GLY A 927 29.83 -4.38 -4.84
C GLY A 927 28.61 -5.02 -4.19
N GLN A 928 28.58 -6.36 -4.08
CA GLN A 928 27.50 -7.05 -3.41
C GLN A 928 27.73 -7.05 -1.89
N VAL A 929 26.79 -6.50 -1.15
CA VAL A 929 26.75 -6.50 0.32
C VAL A 929 25.32 -6.71 0.78
N SER A 930 25.17 -7.56 1.81
CA SER A 930 23.84 -7.97 2.29
C SER A 930 23.28 -6.98 3.29
N ASP A 931 21.94 -6.91 3.32
CA ASP A 931 21.09 -6.19 4.24
C ASP A 931 21.61 -4.78 4.56
N THR A 932 22.20 -4.55 5.72
CA THR A 932 22.68 -3.23 6.13
C THR A 932 24.18 -3.23 6.36
N ALA A 933 24.82 -2.13 5.97
CA ALA A 933 26.26 -1.95 6.22
C ALA A 933 26.59 -0.50 6.55
N ARG A 934 27.69 -0.29 7.30
CA ARG A 934 28.31 1.00 7.57
C ARG A 934 29.77 0.97 7.22
N VAL A 935 30.28 2.09 6.77
CA VAL A 935 31.72 2.25 6.42
C VAL A 935 32.39 3.19 7.39
N THR A 936 33.59 2.84 7.79
CA THR A 936 34.49 3.69 8.57
C THR A 936 35.84 3.76 7.87
N VAL A 937 36.40 4.96 7.74
CA VAL A 937 37.74 5.17 7.19
C VAL A 937 38.59 5.89 8.21
N ASN A 938 39.72 5.32 8.54
CA ASN A 938 40.65 5.87 9.56
C ASN A 938 39.99 6.15 10.92
N GLY A 939 38.93 5.37 11.28
CA GLY A 939 38.17 5.53 12.52
C GLY A 939 37.07 6.59 12.46
N THR A 940 36.87 7.22 11.31
CA THR A 940 35.75 8.19 11.09
C THR A 940 34.67 7.56 10.22
N GLY A 941 33.42 7.65 10.66
CA GLY A 941 32.25 7.13 9.89
C GLY A 941 32.09 7.88 8.58
N ALA A 942 31.85 7.12 7.50
CA ALA A 942 31.39 7.66 6.23
C ALA A 942 29.89 7.99 6.28
N PRO A 943 29.34 8.76 5.32
CA PRO A 943 27.91 8.96 5.18
C PRO A 943 27.15 7.63 5.07
N PRO A 944 25.84 7.60 5.42
CA PRO A 944 24.99 6.42 5.21
C PRO A 944 25.01 5.95 3.75
N LEU A 945 25.03 4.62 3.58
CA LEU A 945 25.07 3.99 2.26
C LEU A 945 23.67 3.89 1.64
N ASP A 946 23.55 4.23 0.38
CA ASP A 946 22.40 3.78 -0.43
C ASP A 946 22.40 2.25 -0.52
N ARG A 947 21.37 1.62 0.03
CA ARG A 947 21.25 0.14 0.05
C ARG A 947 21.11 -0.46 -1.35
N LEU A 948 20.58 0.31 -2.29
CA LEU A 948 20.34 -0.12 -3.68
C LEU A 948 21.54 0.16 -4.60
N HIS A 949 22.47 0.98 -4.13
CA HIS A 949 23.73 1.33 -4.78
C HIS A 949 24.82 1.57 -3.75
N PRO A 950 25.44 0.53 -3.20
CA PRO A 950 26.36 0.65 -2.07
C PRO A 950 27.71 1.26 -2.48
N VAL A 951 27.66 2.52 -2.84
CA VAL A 951 28.79 3.39 -3.19
C VAL A 951 28.76 4.62 -2.29
N VAL A 952 29.88 4.97 -1.72
CA VAL A 952 30.01 6.15 -0.85
C VAL A 952 31.27 6.93 -1.16
N ASP A 953 31.16 8.27 -1.17
CA ASP A 953 32.32 9.16 -1.27
C ASP A 953 33.09 9.15 0.07
N VAL A 954 34.28 8.57 0.05
CA VAL A 954 35.19 8.53 1.20
C VAL A 954 36.38 9.52 1.04
N GLY A 955 36.37 10.28 -0.05
CA GLY A 955 37.44 11.23 -0.35
C GLY A 955 37.83 12.13 0.81
N PRO A 956 36.88 12.77 1.52
CA PRO A 956 37.18 13.63 2.69
C PRO A 956 37.86 12.91 3.87
N LEU A 957 37.76 11.58 3.95
CA LEU A 957 38.27 10.74 5.05
C LEU A 957 39.66 10.15 4.74
N LEU A 958 40.08 10.22 3.47
CA LEU A 958 41.31 9.64 2.98
C LEU A 958 42.51 10.56 3.23
N ARG A 959 43.64 9.96 3.49
CA ARG A 959 44.94 10.66 3.65
C ARG A 959 46.04 9.99 2.83
N ARG A 960 47.08 10.76 2.52
CA ARG A 960 48.27 10.21 1.86
C ARG A 960 48.86 9.06 2.68
N GLY A 961 49.33 8.01 2.00
CA GLY A 961 49.90 6.82 2.63
C GLY A 961 48.83 5.86 3.15
N ARG A 962 49.08 5.22 4.27
CA ARG A 962 48.25 4.12 4.79
C ARG A 962 46.89 4.61 5.29
N ASN A 963 45.81 4.00 4.78
CA ASN A 963 44.44 4.18 5.22
C ASN A 963 43.87 2.84 5.68
N VAL A 964 43.06 2.87 6.71
CA VAL A 964 42.31 1.72 7.23
C VAL A 964 40.86 1.91 6.82
N ILE A 965 40.32 0.93 6.13
CA ILE A 965 38.89 0.86 5.74
C ILE A 965 38.26 -0.27 6.54
N GLU A 966 37.14 0.01 7.16
CA GLU A 966 36.33 -0.97 7.88
C GLU A 966 34.90 -0.91 7.35
N VAL A 967 34.33 -2.10 7.07
CA VAL A 967 32.95 -2.27 6.65
C VAL A 967 32.26 -3.19 7.66
N GLU A 968 31.32 -2.64 8.40
CA GLU A 968 30.45 -3.39 9.30
C GLU A 968 29.21 -3.81 8.55
N VAL A 969 28.88 -5.12 8.57
CA VAL A 969 27.74 -5.70 7.86
C VAL A 969 26.88 -6.50 8.85
N ALA A 970 25.58 -6.28 8.81
CA ALA A 970 24.61 -7.05 9.58
C ALA A 970 24.08 -8.21 8.74
N ILE A 971 24.06 -9.40 9.34
CA ILE A 971 23.64 -10.65 8.70
C ILE A 971 22.31 -11.13 9.33
N PRO A 972 21.22 -11.25 8.60
CA PRO A 972 19.94 -11.72 9.11
C PRO A 972 19.99 -13.09 9.77
N LEU A 973 19.07 -13.35 10.71
CA LEU A 973 19.11 -14.54 11.58
C LEU A 973 18.76 -15.86 10.87
N VAL A 974 18.20 -15.84 9.66
CA VAL A 974 17.63 -17.03 9.02
C VAL A 974 18.61 -18.20 8.91
N ASN A 975 19.90 -17.95 8.54
CA ASN A 975 20.87 -19.03 8.43
C ASN A 975 21.11 -19.74 9.77
N ARG A 976 21.15 -18.99 10.88
CA ARG A 976 21.23 -19.54 12.23
C ARG A 976 19.95 -20.26 12.61
N LEU A 977 18.78 -19.73 12.28
CA LEU A 977 17.49 -20.35 12.60
C LEU A 977 17.25 -21.66 11.85
N ARG A 978 17.81 -21.85 10.66
CA ARG A 978 17.79 -23.13 9.95
C ARG A 978 18.34 -24.29 10.79
N VAL A 979 19.32 -24.02 11.61
CA VAL A 979 19.96 -25.01 12.50
C VAL A 979 19.33 -25.00 13.89
N ALA A 980 18.98 -23.82 14.42
CA ALA A 980 18.43 -23.70 15.76
C ALA A 980 16.95 -24.14 15.85
N GLN A 981 16.19 -23.95 14.76
CA GLN A 981 14.78 -24.32 14.65
C GLN A 981 14.48 -25.03 13.33
N PRO A 982 15.05 -26.21 13.10
CA PRO A 982 14.95 -26.92 11.81
C PRO A 982 13.53 -27.32 11.43
N ALA A 983 12.62 -27.48 12.41
CA ALA A 983 11.22 -27.77 12.15
C ALA A 983 10.47 -26.63 11.43
N VAL A 984 10.92 -25.39 11.57
CA VAL A 984 10.31 -24.21 10.96
C VAL A 984 11.16 -23.69 9.80
N PHE A 985 12.48 -23.61 9.98
CA PHE A 985 13.37 -22.95 9.02
C PHE A 985 14.29 -23.92 8.26
N GLY A 986 14.26 -25.22 8.56
CA GLY A 986 15.18 -26.18 7.95
C GLY A 986 15.06 -26.33 6.43
N ALA A 987 13.85 -26.13 5.90
CA ALA A 987 13.58 -26.15 4.47
C ALA A 987 13.94 -24.83 3.73
N VAL A 988 14.15 -23.73 4.46
CA VAL A 988 14.56 -22.46 3.85
C VAL A 988 15.96 -22.61 3.26
N ALA A 989 16.15 -22.15 2.04
CA ALA A 989 17.48 -22.18 1.41
C ALA A 989 18.48 -21.32 2.22
N ARG A 990 19.71 -21.81 2.37
CA ARG A 990 20.79 -21.02 2.97
C ARG A 990 21.03 -19.77 2.13
N GLN A 991 21.12 -18.61 2.76
CA GLN A 991 21.26 -17.33 2.09
C GLN A 991 22.73 -16.90 2.03
N ASP A 992 23.11 -16.32 0.88
CA ASP A 992 24.47 -15.84 0.60
C ASP A 992 24.66 -14.42 1.14
N PHE A 993 24.71 -14.28 2.45
CA PHE A 993 24.89 -13.01 3.14
C PHE A 993 26.38 -12.68 3.40
N GLY A 994 26.71 -11.42 3.55
CA GLY A 994 28.03 -10.91 3.87
C GLY A 994 28.47 -9.76 2.98
N LEU A 995 29.73 -9.36 3.11
CA LEU A 995 30.42 -8.52 2.13
C LEU A 995 31.03 -9.44 1.07
N VAL A 996 30.36 -9.55 -0.08
CA VAL A 996 30.77 -10.44 -1.17
C VAL A 996 31.66 -9.71 -2.18
N GLY A 997 31.48 -8.38 -2.29
CA GLY A 997 32.28 -7.55 -3.17
C GLY A 997 31.95 -7.65 -4.67
N PRO A 998 32.90 -7.39 -5.60
CA PRO A 998 34.24 -6.88 -5.29
C PRO A 998 34.21 -5.48 -4.70
N VAL A 999 35.00 -5.26 -3.66
CA VAL A 999 35.20 -3.91 -3.09
C VAL A 999 36.28 -3.17 -3.90
N ARG A 1000 35.98 -1.97 -4.30
CA ARG A 1000 36.89 -1.14 -5.08
C ARG A 1000 36.96 0.28 -4.51
N LEU A 1001 38.16 0.81 -4.35
CA LEU A 1001 38.36 2.24 -4.12
C LEU A 1001 38.67 2.88 -5.47
N VAL A 1002 37.75 3.71 -5.96
CA VAL A 1002 37.84 4.36 -7.29
C VAL A 1002 38.23 5.81 -7.11
N PRO A 1003 39.49 6.17 -7.32
CA PRO A 1003 39.96 7.54 -7.18
C PRO A 1003 39.33 8.46 -8.24
N TYR A 1004 39.16 9.71 -7.85
CA TYR A 1004 38.78 10.79 -8.74
C TYR A 1004 39.67 12.03 -8.45
N ARG A 1005 39.63 12.98 -9.38
CA ARG A 1005 40.19 14.28 -9.21
C ARG A 1005 39.16 15.37 -9.40
N GLN A 1006 39.22 16.39 -8.56
CA GLN A 1006 38.39 17.58 -8.63
C GLN A 1006 39.18 18.76 -9.15
N VAL A 1007 38.60 19.49 -10.12
CA VAL A 1007 39.19 20.69 -10.72
C VAL A 1007 38.09 21.74 -10.88
N THR A 1008 38.34 22.95 -10.39
CA THR A 1008 37.40 24.07 -10.54
C THR A 1008 37.26 24.44 -11.99
N VAL A 1009 36.03 24.69 -12.45
CA VAL A 1009 35.72 25.22 -13.77
C VAL A 1009 36.08 26.70 -13.76
N GLY A 1010 37.15 27.06 -14.46
CA GLY A 1010 37.78 28.37 -14.43
C GLY A 1010 37.00 29.52 -15.07
#